data_a5dc5945f46a1e4331220441c2157342
#
_entry.id   a5dc5945f46a1e4331220441c2157342
#
_cell.length_a   1.000
_cell.length_b   1.000
_cell.length_c   1.000
_cell.angle_alpha   90.00
_cell.angle_beta   90.00
_cell.angle_gamma   90.00
#
_symmetry.space_group_name_H-M   'P 1'
#
loop_
_entity.id
_entity.type
_entity.pdbx_description
1 polymer ?
#
loop_
_entity_poly.entity_id
_entity_poly.type
_entity_poly.pdbx_seq_one_letter_code
_entity_poly.pdbx_strand_id
1 'polypeptide(L)'
;DNRRMLDVFHSAGFRRESQSTTYGVVHLVYEIEPTGASLAAIDRHAWAAGVQSIARLLRPTSVAVIGAGRNPLGIGHAVVRNIREGGFTGQLYPVNPNAETIDGVPCYSSVEAIPGPVDVAMLALPAAQCLDAVDACARKGVHGVVVISSGFAEVGAAGVELQRQVLLHAHRGGMRVIGPNCFGVINTAPDIRLNATFASRIPIAGRIAFASQSGALGIAVLEHSLIAGIGLSSFVSMGNKCDVSGNDLLRFWDQDGRTRVILLYLESFGNARAFARVAPVVSRTTPIVVVKSGRSSAGTRAAASHTAAMASPDTVVDALFRAAGVIRVDTLEELLDCGALLGDQPALDGRRLAVVGNAGGAAVLAADACAAVGLSVPEFDEPTQQALRDLAGPNAGVTNPVDVGSGATPQLFAAALRTVLAAPGIDGAVVILAPVASADSEAVASAVAGVDAGERPVVFVHLGNNSAPAALHDAPRPIPCYAFPERAVRALGRIADHSAWKHRPEGHVPAFADIDLEGARALVDAHLAAQPDGGWLPPAQCVTMLQAFGIPTVREVSVATTTEAVTAATSVGFPVALKGVGDRILHKSDAGAVQLDLATADAVRDAFTAMATRLGDAMKGAIVQSMLRGVEVIAGVVSEPVFGPVVMFGSGGTAVELFGDRVLRILPLTDLDAREMVRSTRGSPLLFGYRGAPPCDVVAIENVLLRVARLADDVPQLAEMDLNPLIATPQGCVAVDARIRLVPWRRHAETEVRRLR
;
A
#
# COMPACT_ATOMS: atom_id res chain seq x y z
N ASP A 1 -29.23 -22.12 -30.03
CA ASP A 1 -29.52 -20.95 -29.21
C ASP A 1 -28.37 -20.70 -28.21
N ASN A 2 -27.34 -19.96 -28.66
CA ASN A 2 -26.11 -19.83 -27.88
C ASN A 2 -26.06 -18.49 -27.14
N ARG A 3 -27.11 -18.16 -26.37
CA ARG A 3 -27.23 -16.93 -25.59
C ARG A 3 -26.05 -16.75 -24.63
N ARG A 4 -25.56 -17.85 -24.03
CA ARG A 4 -24.40 -17.81 -23.11
C ARG A 4 -23.13 -17.31 -23.81
N MET A 5 -22.92 -17.65 -25.07
CA MET A 5 -21.77 -17.17 -25.83
C MET A 5 -21.91 -15.68 -26.19
N LEU A 6 -23.12 -15.23 -26.48
CA LEU A 6 -23.40 -13.80 -26.70
C LEU A 6 -23.17 -13.00 -25.42
N ASP A 7 -23.56 -13.54 -24.26
CA ASP A 7 -23.34 -12.92 -22.96
C ASP A 7 -21.84 -12.78 -22.64
N VAL A 8 -21.04 -13.79 -23.00
CA VAL A 8 -19.56 -13.74 -22.84
C VAL A 8 -18.97 -12.58 -23.65
N PHE A 9 -19.35 -12.43 -24.92
CA PHE A 9 -18.85 -11.32 -25.76
C PHE A 9 -19.35 -9.95 -25.28
N HIS A 10 -20.60 -9.85 -24.83
CA HIS A 10 -21.13 -8.61 -24.24
C HIS A 10 -20.41 -8.24 -22.94
N SER A 11 -20.15 -9.24 -22.09
CA SER A 11 -19.50 -9.03 -20.80
C SER A 11 -18.00 -8.73 -20.93
N ALA A 12 -17.37 -9.08 -22.08
CA ALA A 12 -15.97 -8.78 -22.36
C ALA A 12 -15.69 -7.28 -22.61
N GLY A 13 -16.76 -6.45 -22.76
CA GLY A 13 -16.62 -5.00 -22.87
C GLY A 13 -16.06 -4.50 -24.22
N PHE A 14 -15.93 -5.38 -25.21
CA PHE A 14 -15.53 -5.00 -26.56
C PHE A 14 -16.68 -4.27 -27.29
N ARG A 15 -16.33 -3.28 -28.09
CA ARG A 15 -17.31 -2.55 -28.89
C ARG A 15 -17.81 -3.42 -30.04
N ARG A 16 -19.13 -3.64 -30.10
CA ARG A 16 -19.73 -4.34 -31.25
C ARG A 16 -19.80 -3.40 -32.46
N GLU A 17 -19.11 -3.75 -33.52
CA GLU A 17 -19.07 -3.00 -34.76
C GLU A 17 -20.29 -3.31 -35.64
N SER A 18 -20.64 -4.60 -35.80
CA SER A 18 -21.80 -5.01 -36.59
C SER A 18 -22.45 -6.29 -36.10
N GLN A 19 -23.72 -6.48 -36.41
CA GLN A 19 -24.48 -7.70 -36.25
C GLN A 19 -25.33 -7.96 -37.47
N SER A 20 -25.21 -9.16 -38.03
CA SER A 20 -26.10 -9.62 -39.11
C SER A 20 -26.61 -11.04 -38.83
N THR A 21 -27.75 -11.37 -39.39
CA THR A 21 -28.30 -12.74 -39.24
C THR A 21 -28.59 -13.26 -40.65
N THR A 22 -27.94 -14.36 -41.01
CA THR A 22 -28.07 -15.00 -42.30
C THR A 22 -28.35 -16.49 -42.10
N TYR A 23 -29.43 -16.99 -42.63
CA TYR A 23 -29.89 -18.39 -42.50
C TYR A 23 -29.93 -18.93 -41.06
N GLY A 24 -30.33 -18.07 -40.06
CA GLY A 24 -30.40 -18.43 -38.67
C GLY A 24 -29.05 -18.41 -37.93
N VAL A 25 -27.96 -18.02 -38.59
CA VAL A 25 -26.62 -17.79 -38.01
C VAL A 25 -26.45 -16.32 -37.72
N VAL A 26 -26.11 -15.99 -36.49
CA VAL A 26 -25.80 -14.63 -36.05
C VAL A 26 -24.32 -14.38 -36.25
N HIS A 27 -23.97 -13.44 -37.11
CA HIS A 27 -22.61 -12.94 -37.29
C HIS A 27 -22.40 -11.69 -36.45
N LEU A 28 -21.39 -11.71 -35.62
CA LEU A 28 -21.00 -10.60 -34.75
C LEU A 28 -19.56 -10.20 -35.08
N VAL A 29 -19.35 -8.90 -35.30
CA VAL A 29 -18.02 -8.32 -35.44
C VAL A 29 -17.78 -7.41 -34.26
N TYR A 30 -16.66 -7.59 -33.60
CA TYR A 30 -16.22 -6.77 -32.49
C TYR A 30 -14.89 -6.11 -32.82
N GLU A 31 -14.76 -4.85 -32.43
CA GLU A 31 -13.49 -4.14 -32.40
C GLU A 31 -12.70 -4.66 -31.17
N ILE A 32 -11.56 -5.30 -31.41
CA ILE A 32 -10.74 -5.92 -30.35
C ILE A 32 -9.63 -4.99 -29.82
N GLU A 33 -9.62 -3.72 -30.24
CA GLU A 33 -8.71 -2.75 -29.65
C GLU A 33 -9.05 -2.53 -28.15
N PRO A 34 -8.04 -2.42 -27.29
CA PRO A 34 -8.25 -2.20 -25.86
C PRO A 34 -8.94 -0.85 -25.63
N THR A 35 -10.23 -0.88 -25.33
CA THR A 35 -10.97 0.29 -24.86
C THR A 35 -10.98 0.36 -23.34
N GLY A 36 -11.21 1.52 -22.76
CA GLY A 36 -11.39 1.64 -21.31
C GLY A 36 -12.49 0.70 -20.77
N ALA A 37 -13.56 0.47 -21.56
CA ALA A 37 -14.63 -0.44 -21.20
C ALA A 37 -14.19 -1.91 -21.21
N SER A 38 -13.41 -2.33 -22.23
CA SER A 38 -12.91 -3.71 -22.30
C SER A 38 -11.87 -4.01 -21.22
N LEU A 39 -10.97 -3.07 -20.93
CA LEU A 39 -10.01 -3.19 -19.84
C LEU A 39 -10.71 -3.28 -18.47
N ALA A 40 -11.70 -2.42 -18.22
CA ALA A 40 -12.50 -2.49 -17.00
C ALA A 40 -13.31 -3.80 -16.89
N ALA A 41 -13.78 -4.37 -17.99
CA ALA A 41 -14.46 -5.68 -17.98
C ALA A 41 -13.49 -6.82 -17.66
N ILE A 42 -12.29 -6.82 -18.24
CA ILE A 42 -11.23 -7.78 -17.94
C ILE A 42 -10.86 -7.72 -16.46
N ASP A 43 -10.67 -6.52 -15.91
CA ASP A 43 -10.35 -6.33 -14.50
C ASP A 43 -11.48 -6.83 -13.60
N ARG A 44 -12.75 -6.55 -13.91
CA ARG A 44 -13.91 -7.09 -13.15
C ARG A 44 -13.96 -8.61 -13.16
N HIS A 45 -13.75 -9.25 -14.33
CA HIS A 45 -13.74 -10.72 -14.42
C HIS A 45 -12.56 -11.34 -13.65
N ALA A 46 -11.37 -10.75 -13.77
CA ALA A 46 -10.20 -11.19 -13.02
C ALA A 46 -10.41 -11.01 -11.50
N TRP A 47 -11.07 -9.93 -11.10
CA TRP A 47 -11.44 -9.69 -9.71
C TRP A 47 -12.40 -10.77 -9.19
N ALA A 48 -13.51 -11.01 -9.89
CA ALA A 48 -14.51 -11.99 -9.50
C ALA A 48 -13.94 -13.42 -9.44
N ALA A 49 -13.15 -13.82 -10.43
CA ALA A 49 -12.47 -15.12 -10.44
C ALA A 49 -11.50 -15.26 -9.26
N GLY A 50 -10.74 -14.20 -8.97
CA GLY A 50 -9.84 -14.14 -7.81
C GLY A 50 -10.59 -14.34 -6.49
N VAL A 51 -11.67 -13.60 -6.26
CA VAL A 51 -12.53 -13.71 -5.08
C VAL A 51 -13.08 -15.12 -4.93
N GLN A 52 -13.63 -15.71 -6.01
CA GLN A 52 -14.19 -17.05 -5.96
C GLN A 52 -13.13 -18.12 -5.65
N SER A 53 -11.91 -17.97 -6.18
CA SER A 53 -10.82 -18.91 -5.91
C SER A 53 -10.39 -18.90 -4.44
N ILE A 54 -10.34 -17.72 -3.80
CA ILE A 54 -10.01 -17.58 -2.38
C ILE A 54 -11.18 -18.04 -1.50
N ALA A 55 -12.42 -17.77 -1.91
CA ALA A 55 -13.61 -18.25 -1.19
C ALA A 55 -13.59 -19.78 -1.02
N ARG A 56 -13.19 -20.53 -2.05
CA ARG A 56 -13.06 -22.00 -1.96
C ARG A 56 -12.01 -22.46 -0.95
N LEU A 57 -10.97 -21.66 -0.69
CA LEU A 57 -9.92 -21.95 0.29
C LEU A 57 -10.34 -21.62 1.72
N LEU A 58 -11.04 -20.49 1.90
CA LEU A 58 -11.39 -19.98 3.24
C LEU A 58 -12.80 -20.38 3.69
N ARG A 59 -13.64 -20.86 2.79
CA ARG A 59 -15.01 -21.36 3.08
C ARG A 59 -15.22 -22.77 2.51
N PRO A 60 -14.31 -23.73 2.82
CA PRO A 60 -14.43 -25.09 2.31
C PRO A 60 -15.58 -25.82 2.97
N THR A 61 -16.16 -26.80 2.25
CA THR A 61 -17.11 -27.78 2.79
C THR A 61 -16.41 -29.08 3.24
N SER A 62 -15.15 -29.25 2.83
CA SER A 62 -14.34 -30.42 3.17
C SER A 62 -12.86 -30.09 3.23
N VAL A 63 -12.16 -30.63 4.25
CA VAL A 63 -10.73 -30.42 4.47
C VAL A 63 -10.05 -31.77 4.69
N ALA A 64 -8.99 -32.04 3.90
CA ALA A 64 -8.08 -33.17 4.15
C ALA A 64 -6.80 -32.68 4.85
N VAL A 65 -6.29 -33.44 5.82
CA VAL A 65 -5.02 -33.16 6.48
C VAL A 65 -4.03 -34.28 6.14
N ILE A 66 -3.13 -34.02 5.20
CA ILE A 66 -2.13 -34.97 4.72
C ILE A 66 -0.87 -34.87 5.57
N GLY A 67 -0.46 -36.00 6.17
CA GLY A 67 0.57 -36.01 7.20
C GLY A 67 0.01 -35.90 8.63
N ALA A 68 -1.27 -36.20 8.81
CA ALA A 68 -1.89 -36.34 10.12
C ALA A 68 -1.24 -37.46 10.90
N GLY A 69 -0.43 -37.13 11.92
CA GLY A 69 0.29 -38.12 12.73
C GLY A 69 -0.41 -38.49 14.01
N ARG A 70 -0.05 -39.68 14.59
CA ARG A 70 -0.55 -40.12 15.91
C ARG A 70 0.08 -39.37 17.09
N ASN A 71 1.23 -38.74 16.88
CA ASN A 71 1.90 -37.96 17.92
C ASN A 71 1.10 -36.67 18.24
N PRO A 72 0.58 -36.50 19.46
CA PRO A 72 -0.20 -35.31 19.85
C PRO A 72 0.55 -33.98 19.74
N LEU A 73 1.90 -34.02 19.79
CA LEU A 73 2.78 -32.86 19.63
C LEU A 73 3.14 -32.58 18.18
N GLY A 74 2.71 -33.44 17.24
CA GLY A 74 2.97 -33.27 15.82
C GLY A 74 2.05 -32.22 15.19
N ILE A 75 2.58 -31.44 14.22
CA ILE A 75 1.84 -30.36 13.54
C ILE A 75 0.56 -30.91 12.89
N GLY A 76 0.65 -32.02 12.11
CA GLY A 76 -0.53 -32.60 11.46
C GLY A 76 -1.61 -33.06 12.43
N HIS A 77 -1.22 -33.59 13.61
CA HIS A 77 -2.16 -33.92 14.68
C HIS A 77 -2.84 -32.67 15.25
N ALA A 78 -2.05 -31.63 15.55
CA ALA A 78 -2.56 -30.36 16.07
C ALA A 78 -3.58 -29.71 15.11
N VAL A 79 -3.35 -29.76 13.80
CA VAL A 79 -4.28 -29.25 12.78
C VAL A 79 -5.60 -30.04 12.81
N VAL A 80 -5.55 -31.39 12.85
CA VAL A 80 -6.77 -32.23 12.96
C VAL A 80 -7.56 -31.87 14.20
N ARG A 81 -6.88 -31.83 15.37
CA ARG A 81 -7.49 -31.47 16.65
C ARG A 81 -8.15 -30.08 16.59
N ASN A 82 -7.42 -29.07 16.08
CA ASN A 82 -7.91 -27.70 16.04
C ASN A 82 -9.11 -27.51 15.10
N ILE A 83 -9.15 -28.22 13.95
CA ILE A 83 -10.30 -28.21 13.06
C ILE A 83 -11.53 -28.82 13.77
N ARG A 84 -11.35 -29.95 14.45
CA ARG A 84 -12.42 -30.66 15.18
C ARG A 84 -12.92 -29.82 16.37
N GLU A 85 -12.01 -29.37 17.24
CA GLU A 85 -12.35 -28.60 18.45
C GLU A 85 -12.88 -27.20 18.10
N GLY A 86 -12.44 -26.63 16.98
CA GLY A 86 -12.99 -25.40 16.41
C GLY A 86 -14.45 -25.52 16.00
N GLY A 87 -14.95 -26.76 15.88
CA GLY A 87 -16.33 -27.06 15.48
C GLY A 87 -16.58 -26.80 13.99
N PHE A 88 -15.58 -27.10 13.15
CA PHE A 88 -15.72 -26.99 11.70
C PHE A 88 -17.00 -27.69 11.21
N THR A 89 -17.79 -26.99 10.42
CA THR A 89 -19.11 -27.44 10.00
C THR A 89 -19.08 -28.44 8.81
N GLY A 90 -17.94 -28.51 8.11
CA GLY A 90 -17.75 -29.40 6.96
C GLY A 90 -17.13 -30.74 7.33
N GLN A 91 -16.69 -31.50 6.32
CA GLN A 91 -16.10 -32.83 6.49
C GLN A 91 -14.59 -32.72 6.73
N LEU A 92 -14.08 -33.42 7.74
CA LEU A 92 -12.65 -33.51 8.07
C LEU A 92 -12.11 -34.92 7.74
N TYR A 93 -11.05 -34.96 6.95
CA TYR A 93 -10.42 -36.20 6.48
C TYR A 93 -8.93 -36.25 6.84
N PRO A 94 -8.54 -36.82 8.00
CA PRO A 94 -7.12 -37.12 8.26
C PRO A 94 -6.60 -38.16 7.23
N VAL A 95 -5.37 -37.92 6.73
CA VAL A 95 -4.70 -38.84 5.77
C VAL A 95 -3.37 -39.30 6.34
N ASN A 96 -3.26 -40.61 6.60
CA ASN A 96 -2.05 -41.28 7.07
C ASN A 96 -2.11 -42.77 6.71
N PRO A 97 -1.14 -43.31 5.95
CA PRO A 97 -1.17 -44.73 5.52
C PRO A 97 -1.03 -45.72 6.70
N ASN A 98 -0.58 -45.26 7.89
CA ASN A 98 -0.27 -46.11 9.03
C ASN A 98 -1.24 -45.92 10.23
N ALA A 99 -2.40 -45.30 10.03
CA ALA A 99 -3.37 -45.03 11.08
C ALA A 99 -4.80 -45.28 10.59
N GLU A 100 -5.66 -45.91 11.44
CA GLU A 100 -7.10 -46.07 11.19
C GLU A 100 -7.89 -44.88 11.69
N THR A 101 -7.40 -44.23 12.75
CA THR A 101 -8.00 -43.01 13.33
C THR A 101 -6.93 -42.05 13.81
N ILE A 102 -7.20 -40.76 13.74
CA ILE A 102 -6.40 -39.69 14.32
C ILE A 102 -7.34 -38.83 15.16
N ASP A 103 -7.03 -38.67 16.42
CA ASP A 103 -7.82 -37.88 17.37
C ASP A 103 -9.33 -38.25 17.36
N GLY A 104 -9.63 -39.54 17.18
CA GLY A 104 -11.01 -40.10 17.12
C GLY A 104 -11.70 -39.90 15.76
N VAL A 105 -11.04 -39.27 14.75
CA VAL A 105 -11.60 -39.11 13.42
C VAL A 105 -11.08 -40.24 12.52
N PRO A 106 -11.94 -40.90 11.71
CA PRO A 106 -11.52 -41.93 10.73
C PRO A 106 -10.45 -41.40 9.77
N CYS A 107 -9.39 -42.18 9.56
CA CYS A 107 -8.26 -41.81 8.76
C CYS A 107 -8.19 -42.61 7.46
N TYR A 108 -7.73 -41.96 6.38
CA TYR A 108 -7.59 -42.56 5.05
C TYR A 108 -6.12 -42.79 4.70
N SER A 109 -5.82 -43.85 3.94
CA SER A 109 -4.46 -44.16 3.55
C SER A 109 -3.85 -43.18 2.54
N SER A 110 -4.69 -42.55 1.72
CA SER A 110 -4.30 -41.51 0.77
C SER A 110 -5.47 -40.54 0.53
N VAL A 111 -5.20 -39.38 -0.06
CA VAL A 111 -6.25 -38.41 -0.42
C VAL A 111 -7.20 -38.97 -1.47
N GLU A 112 -6.70 -39.84 -2.35
CA GLU A 112 -7.49 -40.51 -3.40
C GLU A 112 -8.47 -41.55 -2.82
N ALA A 113 -8.12 -42.15 -1.66
CA ALA A 113 -8.98 -43.12 -0.97
C ALA A 113 -10.19 -42.46 -0.25
N ILE A 114 -10.23 -41.15 -0.12
CA ILE A 114 -11.37 -40.44 0.47
C ILE A 114 -12.56 -40.57 -0.45
N PRO A 115 -13.75 -41.08 0.05
CA PRO A 115 -14.88 -41.32 -0.82
C PRO A 115 -15.60 -40.08 -1.33
N GLY A 116 -15.52 -38.95 -0.59
CA GLY A 116 -16.17 -37.69 -0.93
C GLY A 116 -15.25 -36.69 -1.66
N PRO A 117 -15.76 -35.52 -2.04
CA PRO A 117 -14.96 -34.42 -2.55
C PRO A 117 -14.05 -33.85 -1.46
N VAL A 118 -12.95 -33.21 -1.87
CA VAL A 118 -12.03 -32.51 -0.98
C VAL A 118 -11.81 -31.13 -1.56
N ASP A 119 -12.23 -30.09 -0.83
CA ASP A 119 -12.04 -28.70 -1.28
C ASP A 119 -10.62 -28.22 -1.02
N VAL A 120 -10.11 -28.46 0.19
CA VAL A 120 -8.79 -27.99 0.63
C VAL A 120 -7.99 -29.12 1.24
N ALA A 121 -6.71 -29.21 0.89
CA ALA A 121 -5.78 -30.12 1.54
C ALA A 121 -4.69 -29.35 2.30
N MET A 122 -4.56 -29.67 3.61
CA MET A 122 -3.49 -29.18 4.48
C MET A 122 -2.29 -30.14 4.36
N LEU A 123 -1.12 -29.65 3.95
CA LEU A 123 0.09 -30.48 3.82
C LEU A 123 1.02 -30.26 5.02
N ALA A 124 1.13 -31.25 5.88
CA ALA A 124 2.02 -31.31 7.04
C ALA A 124 3.05 -32.43 6.89
N LEU A 125 3.76 -32.45 5.75
CA LEU A 125 4.72 -33.46 5.32
C LEU A 125 6.13 -32.85 5.23
N PRO A 126 7.21 -33.66 5.22
CA PRO A 126 8.52 -33.18 4.78
C PRO A 126 8.46 -32.58 3.39
N ALA A 127 9.19 -31.49 3.14
CA ALA A 127 9.14 -30.74 1.87
C ALA A 127 9.33 -31.62 0.63
N ALA A 128 10.22 -32.60 0.69
CA ALA A 128 10.49 -33.54 -0.42
C ALA A 128 9.28 -34.40 -0.84
N GLN A 129 8.29 -34.56 0.06
CA GLN A 129 7.06 -35.35 -0.22
C GLN A 129 5.90 -34.47 -0.69
N CYS A 130 6.05 -33.15 -0.62
CA CYS A 130 4.96 -32.24 -0.96
C CYS A 130 4.58 -32.27 -2.45
N LEU A 131 5.55 -32.51 -3.34
CA LEU A 131 5.28 -32.58 -4.78
C LEU A 131 4.34 -33.73 -5.13
N ASP A 132 4.63 -34.95 -4.63
CA ASP A 132 3.78 -36.14 -4.85
C ASP A 132 2.38 -35.94 -4.24
N ALA A 133 2.32 -35.30 -3.06
CA ALA A 133 1.05 -34.99 -2.41
C ALA A 133 0.21 -34.00 -3.23
N VAL A 134 0.84 -32.99 -3.83
CA VAL A 134 0.16 -32.02 -4.71
C VAL A 134 -0.37 -32.70 -5.97
N ASP A 135 0.39 -33.64 -6.57
CA ASP A 135 -0.07 -34.41 -7.72
C ASP A 135 -1.26 -35.32 -7.37
N ALA A 136 -1.22 -35.95 -6.21
CA ALA A 136 -2.37 -36.75 -5.71
C ALA A 136 -3.61 -35.88 -5.47
N CYS A 137 -3.43 -34.67 -4.90
CA CYS A 137 -4.51 -33.69 -4.74
C CYS A 137 -5.09 -33.23 -6.08
N ALA A 138 -4.24 -33.02 -7.10
CA ALA A 138 -4.66 -32.67 -8.45
C ALA A 138 -5.53 -33.77 -9.09
N ARG A 139 -5.11 -35.03 -8.97
CA ARG A 139 -5.91 -36.18 -9.45
C ARG A 139 -7.25 -36.32 -8.72
N LYS A 140 -7.27 -36.01 -7.41
CA LYS A 140 -8.50 -36.00 -6.59
C LYS A 140 -9.44 -34.86 -6.94
N GLY A 141 -8.96 -33.80 -7.59
CA GLY A 141 -9.76 -32.62 -7.93
C GLY A 141 -9.88 -31.61 -6.79
N VAL A 142 -8.89 -31.57 -5.91
CA VAL A 142 -8.78 -30.57 -4.82
C VAL A 142 -8.72 -29.16 -5.40
N HIS A 143 -9.37 -28.18 -4.78
CA HIS A 143 -9.36 -26.78 -5.27
C HIS A 143 -8.14 -26.00 -4.82
N GLY A 144 -7.54 -26.38 -3.70
CA GLY A 144 -6.31 -25.72 -3.25
C GLY A 144 -5.63 -26.43 -2.11
N VAL A 145 -4.36 -26.10 -1.94
CA VAL A 145 -3.50 -26.66 -0.90
C VAL A 145 -2.96 -25.57 0.00
N VAL A 146 -2.87 -25.87 1.30
CA VAL A 146 -2.19 -25.05 2.30
C VAL A 146 -0.95 -25.83 2.75
N VAL A 147 0.23 -25.35 2.35
CA VAL A 147 1.51 -26.03 2.59
C VAL A 147 2.14 -25.46 3.87
N ILE A 148 1.96 -26.19 4.98
CA ILE A 148 2.51 -25.80 6.29
C ILE A 148 4.03 -26.04 6.32
N SER A 149 4.51 -27.05 5.62
CA SER A 149 5.89 -27.49 5.61
C SER A 149 6.87 -26.38 5.25
N SER A 150 8.00 -26.34 5.94
CA SER A 150 9.20 -25.56 5.62
C SER A 150 10.20 -26.40 4.78
N GLY A 151 11.26 -25.76 4.27
CA GLY A 151 12.28 -26.40 3.41
C GLY A 151 12.14 -26.02 1.94
N PHE A 152 11.59 -24.84 1.67
CA PHE A 152 11.38 -24.28 0.32
C PHE A 152 12.29 -23.07 0.07
N ALA A 153 11.79 -22.01 -0.51
CA ALA A 153 12.62 -20.86 -0.93
C ALA A 153 13.47 -20.26 0.20
N GLU A 154 13.08 -20.39 1.44
CA GLU A 154 13.80 -19.91 2.63
C GLU A 154 15.11 -20.67 2.90
N VAL A 155 15.31 -21.85 2.32
CA VAL A 155 16.55 -22.63 2.51
C VAL A 155 17.54 -22.53 1.33
N GLY A 156 17.26 -21.65 0.34
CA GLY A 156 18.16 -21.38 -0.78
C GLY A 156 17.74 -22.00 -2.11
N ALA A 157 18.65 -22.07 -3.07
CA ALA A 157 18.34 -22.35 -4.48
C ALA A 157 17.58 -23.67 -4.73
N ALA A 158 17.95 -24.76 -4.04
CA ALA A 158 17.24 -26.03 -4.17
C ALA A 158 15.79 -25.95 -3.68
N GLY A 159 15.57 -25.21 -2.59
CA GLY A 159 14.25 -24.95 -2.07
C GLY A 159 13.40 -24.04 -2.97
N VAL A 160 14.01 -23.05 -3.62
CA VAL A 160 13.36 -22.21 -4.64
C VAL A 160 12.85 -23.06 -5.80
N GLU A 161 13.68 -23.98 -6.31
CA GLU A 161 13.27 -24.85 -7.40
C GLU A 161 12.15 -25.83 -6.99
N LEU A 162 12.22 -26.40 -5.79
CA LEU A 162 11.13 -27.24 -5.27
C LEU A 162 9.82 -26.46 -5.15
N GLN A 163 9.88 -25.24 -4.63
CA GLN A 163 8.71 -24.36 -4.53
C GLN A 163 8.11 -24.06 -5.90
N ARG A 164 8.95 -23.79 -6.90
CA ARG A 164 8.53 -23.55 -8.28
C ARG A 164 7.83 -24.78 -8.88
N GLN A 165 8.35 -25.99 -8.64
CA GLN A 165 7.73 -27.23 -9.10
C GLN A 165 6.38 -27.48 -8.44
N VAL A 166 6.28 -27.34 -7.12
CA VAL A 166 5.02 -27.48 -6.38
C VAL A 166 3.97 -26.51 -6.93
N LEU A 167 4.35 -25.25 -7.16
CA LEU A 167 3.45 -24.27 -7.73
C LEU A 167 2.97 -24.62 -9.14
N LEU A 168 3.91 -25.04 -10.01
CA LEU A 168 3.60 -25.42 -11.39
C LEU A 168 2.62 -26.61 -11.44
N HIS A 169 2.86 -27.66 -10.63
CA HIS A 169 1.99 -28.82 -10.55
C HIS A 169 0.61 -28.48 -9.99
N ALA A 170 0.55 -27.65 -8.94
CA ALA A 170 -0.71 -27.15 -8.40
C ALA A 170 -1.53 -26.39 -9.46
N HIS A 171 -0.90 -25.47 -10.19
CA HIS A 171 -1.56 -24.69 -11.25
C HIS A 171 -2.03 -25.56 -12.41
N ARG A 172 -1.23 -26.56 -12.85
CA ARG A 172 -1.66 -27.54 -13.87
C ARG A 172 -2.88 -28.33 -13.39
N GLY A 173 -2.95 -28.63 -12.10
CA GLY A 173 -4.11 -29.24 -11.45
C GLY A 173 -5.31 -28.30 -11.22
N GLY A 174 -5.19 -27.00 -11.55
CA GLY A 174 -6.22 -25.98 -11.30
C GLY A 174 -6.36 -25.59 -9.83
N MET A 175 -5.34 -25.86 -9.01
CA MET A 175 -5.31 -25.58 -7.57
C MET A 175 -4.62 -24.25 -7.24
N ARG A 176 -5.06 -23.61 -6.16
CA ARG A 176 -4.36 -22.49 -5.53
C ARG A 176 -3.47 -23.01 -4.39
N VAL A 177 -2.42 -22.22 -4.05
CA VAL A 177 -1.45 -22.57 -3.01
C VAL A 177 -1.34 -21.44 -1.99
N ILE A 178 -1.59 -21.76 -0.70
CA ILE A 178 -1.24 -20.89 0.43
C ILE A 178 0.06 -21.43 1.05
N GLY A 179 1.01 -20.55 1.32
CA GLY A 179 2.33 -20.92 1.80
C GLY A 179 3.36 -21.01 0.65
N PRO A 180 4.30 -21.96 0.65
CA PRO A 180 4.68 -22.88 1.75
C PRO A 180 5.24 -22.14 2.98
N ASN A 181 5.67 -22.92 4.00
CA ASN A 181 6.25 -22.39 5.22
C ASN A 181 5.24 -21.45 5.92
N CYS A 182 4.01 -21.91 6.10
CA CYS A 182 2.92 -21.11 6.67
C CYS A 182 2.35 -21.77 7.93
N PHE A 183 1.57 -21.00 8.68
CA PHE A 183 0.95 -21.43 9.92
C PHE A 183 -0.46 -22.02 9.71
N GLY A 184 -1.07 -21.79 8.55
CA GLY A 184 -2.41 -22.22 8.20
C GLY A 184 -3.42 -21.09 8.05
N VAL A 185 -4.70 -21.43 8.12
CA VAL A 185 -5.82 -20.51 7.90
C VAL A 185 -6.91 -20.67 8.95
N ILE A 186 -7.61 -19.58 9.29
CA ILE A 186 -8.77 -19.55 10.16
C ILE A 186 -9.91 -18.81 9.48
N ASN A 187 -11.13 -19.30 9.63
CA ASN A 187 -12.36 -18.58 9.33
C ASN A 187 -13.36 -18.79 10.48
N THR A 188 -13.71 -17.72 11.16
CA THR A 188 -14.60 -17.75 12.34
C THR A 188 -16.08 -17.63 11.99
N ALA A 189 -16.45 -17.63 10.68
CA ALA A 189 -17.85 -17.56 10.27
C ALA A 189 -18.66 -18.67 10.97
N PRO A 190 -19.83 -18.37 11.53
CA PRO A 190 -20.62 -19.36 12.28
C PRO A 190 -21.02 -20.60 11.45
N ASP A 191 -21.15 -20.41 10.12
CA ASP A 191 -21.46 -21.45 9.14
C ASP A 191 -20.22 -22.23 8.65
N ILE A 192 -19.00 -21.86 9.06
CA ILE A 192 -17.73 -22.48 8.66
C ILE A 192 -16.93 -22.97 9.87
N ARG A 193 -16.57 -22.10 10.81
CA ARG A 193 -15.83 -22.38 12.04
C ARG A 193 -14.53 -23.15 11.82
N LEU A 194 -13.79 -22.78 10.77
CA LEU A 194 -12.53 -23.43 10.39
C LEU A 194 -11.36 -22.88 11.22
N ASN A 195 -10.66 -23.77 11.94
CA ASN A 195 -9.32 -23.48 12.49
C ASN A 195 -8.33 -24.51 11.96
N ALA A 196 -7.87 -24.29 10.72
CA ALA A 196 -6.87 -25.14 10.06
C ALA A 196 -5.44 -24.60 10.33
N THR A 197 -5.10 -24.41 11.60
CA THR A 197 -3.79 -24.00 12.09
C THR A 197 -3.32 -24.95 13.19
N PHE A 198 -2.07 -24.79 13.63
CA PHE A 198 -1.55 -25.45 14.82
C PHE A 198 -1.42 -24.46 16.02
N ALA A 199 -2.29 -23.42 16.06
CA ALA A 199 -2.38 -22.50 17.18
C ALA A 199 -2.81 -23.22 18.48
N SER A 200 -2.37 -22.69 19.62
CA SER A 200 -2.76 -23.21 20.94
C SER A 200 -4.21 -22.86 21.32
N ARG A 201 -4.78 -21.82 20.71
CA ARG A 201 -6.10 -21.29 21.03
C ARG A 201 -6.88 -20.89 19.78
N ILE A 202 -8.21 -20.83 19.90
CA ILE A 202 -9.12 -20.39 18.85
C ILE A 202 -9.40 -18.88 19.05
N PRO A 203 -9.28 -18.04 18.02
CA PRO A 203 -9.61 -16.62 18.15
C PRO A 203 -11.11 -16.38 18.33
N ILE A 204 -11.46 -15.29 19.01
CA ILE A 204 -12.85 -14.82 19.12
C ILE A 204 -13.36 -14.45 17.71
N ALA A 205 -14.62 -14.80 17.42
CA ALA A 205 -15.26 -14.39 16.17
C ALA A 205 -15.50 -12.87 16.16
N GLY A 206 -15.19 -12.21 15.03
CA GLY A 206 -15.32 -10.77 14.89
C GLY A 206 -15.29 -10.30 13.45
N ARG A 207 -14.83 -9.08 13.23
CA ARG A 207 -14.92 -8.36 11.95
C ARG A 207 -13.57 -7.95 11.36
N ILE A 208 -12.48 -8.42 11.93
CA ILE A 208 -11.10 -8.08 11.53
C ILE A 208 -10.53 -9.26 10.74
N ALA A 209 -10.12 -9.02 9.49
CA ALA A 209 -9.32 -9.98 8.74
C ALA A 209 -7.83 -9.72 8.97
N PHE A 210 -7.04 -10.77 9.14
CA PHE A 210 -5.60 -10.62 9.35
C PHE A 210 -4.79 -11.55 8.45
N ALA A 211 -3.82 -11.00 7.72
CA ALA A 211 -2.81 -11.79 7.02
C ALA A 211 -1.40 -11.49 7.51
N SER A 212 -0.62 -12.55 7.72
CA SER A 212 0.76 -12.46 8.16
C SER A 212 1.71 -13.23 7.24
N GLN A 213 2.84 -12.62 6.86
CA GLN A 213 3.94 -13.35 6.22
C GLN A 213 4.77 -14.14 7.23
N SER A 214 4.82 -13.72 8.50
CA SER A 214 5.50 -14.41 9.58
C SER A 214 4.52 -15.29 10.36
N GLY A 215 4.79 -16.59 10.44
CA GLY A 215 4.00 -17.53 11.23
C GLY A 215 4.07 -17.20 12.73
N ALA A 216 5.26 -16.96 13.27
CA ALA A 216 5.47 -16.66 14.69
C ALA A 216 4.76 -15.36 15.12
N LEU A 217 4.86 -14.30 14.32
CA LEU A 217 4.13 -13.05 14.59
C LEU A 217 2.62 -13.23 14.44
N GLY A 218 2.17 -14.08 13.50
CA GLY A 218 0.76 -14.45 13.39
C GLY A 218 0.24 -15.06 14.70
N ILE A 219 0.97 -16.02 15.28
CA ILE A 219 0.62 -16.63 16.57
C ILE A 219 0.56 -15.57 17.69
N ALA A 220 1.58 -14.72 17.79
CA ALA A 220 1.64 -13.67 18.82
C ALA A 220 0.44 -12.70 18.72
N VAL A 221 0.04 -12.31 17.50
CA VAL A 221 -1.13 -11.47 17.27
C VAL A 221 -2.42 -12.19 17.67
N LEU A 222 -2.58 -13.49 17.32
CA LEU A 222 -3.74 -14.29 17.72
C LEU A 222 -3.86 -14.40 19.26
N GLU A 223 -2.78 -14.66 19.96
CA GLU A 223 -2.77 -14.73 21.43
C GLU A 223 -3.09 -13.37 22.06
N HIS A 224 -2.48 -12.29 21.55
CA HIS A 224 -2.75 -10.95 22.06
C HIS A 224 -4.20 -10.51 21.78
N SER A 225 -4.77 -10.85 20.62
CA SER A 225 -6.15 -10.52 20.30
C SER A 225 -7.16 -11.15 21.26
N LEU A 226 -6.87 -12.38 21.73
CA LEU A 226 -7.68 -13.06 22.76
C LEU A 226 -7.65 -12.32 24.10
N ILE A 227 -6.45 -11.88 24.53
CA ILE A 227 -6.28 -11.15 25.80
C ILE A 227 -7.00 -9.78 25.74
N ALA A 228 -6.92 -9.12 24.61
CA ALA A 228 -7.52 -7.81 24.38
C ALA A 228 -9.02 -7.84 24.01
N GLY A 229 -9.61 -9.03 23.87
CA GLY A 229 -11.01 -9.18 23.46
C GLY A 229 -11.27 -8.81 21.99
N ILE A 230 -10.24 -8.84 21.14
CA ILE A 230 -10.33 -8.45 19.72
C ILE A 230 -10.75 -9.66 18.88
N GLY A 231 -11.91 -9.54 18.20
CA GLY A 231 -12.47 -10.61 17.38
C GLY A 231 -12.00 -10.56 15.93
N LEU A 232 -11.68 -11.74 15.36
CA LEU A 232 -11.28 -11.89 13.97
C LEU A 232 -12.39 -12.48 13.11
N SER A 233 -12.53 -12.03 11.85
CA SER A 233 -13.35 -12.67 10.82
C SER A 233 -12.62 -13.86 10.21
N SER A 234 -11.34 -13.67 9.90
CA SER A 234 -10.47 -14.72 9.36
C SER A 234 -8.98 -14.37 9.56
N PHE A 235 -8.14 -15.41 9.47
CA PHE A 235 -6.69 -15.28 9.50
C PHE A 235 -6.06 -16.12 8.39
N VAL A 236 -5.03 -15.59 7.73
CA VAL A 236 -4.25 -16.30 6.73
C VAL A 236 -2.75 -16.10 7.00
N SER A 237 -2.04 -17.19 7.26
CA SER A 237 -0.59 -17.19 7.24
C SER A 237 -0.12 -17.39 5.79
N MET A 238 0.49 -16.38 5.19
CA MET A 238 0.91 -16.43 3.79
C MET A 238 2.24 -17.18 3.58
N GLY A 239 3.08 -17.29 4.61
CA GLY A 239 4.41 -17.90 4.50
C GLY A 239 5.24 -17.28 3.38
N ASN A 240 5.83 -18.12 2.53
CA ASN A 240 6.61 -17.69 1.36
C ASN A 240 5.75 -17.03 0.26
N LYS A 241 4.40 -17.10 0.35
CA LYS A 241 3.40 -16.55 -0.60
C LYS A 241 3.72 -16.81 -2.07
N CYS A 242 3.96 -18.07 -2.40
CA CYS A 242 4.34 -18.47 -3.76
C CYS A 242 3.19 -18.28 -4.79
N ASP A 243 1.92 -18.26 -4.36
CA ASP A 243 0.74 -18.04 -5.19
C ASP A 243 -0.23 -17.04 -4.53
N VAL A 244 -0.95 -17.47 -3.47
CA VAL A 244 -1.89 -16.58 -2.79
C VAL A 244 -1.13 -15.49 -2.05
N SER A 245 -1.47 -14.25 -2.37
CA SER A 245 -0.81 -13.06 -1.85
C SER A 245 -1.80 -12.12 -1.15
N GLY A 246 -1.28 -11.05 -0.54
CA GLY A 246 -2.12 -10.01 0.03
C GLY A 246 -3.13 -9.43 -0.97
N ASN A 247 -2.78 -9.31 -2.25
CA ASN A 247 -3.68 -8.79 -3.28
C ASN A 247 -4.92 -9.66 -3.51
N ASP A 248 -4.76 -10.99 -3.44
CA ASP A 248 -5.87 -11.93 -3.55
C ASP A 248 -6.79 -11.83 -2.33
N LEU A 249 -6.19 -11.74 -1.14
CA LEU A 249 -6.91 -11.64 0.13
C LEU A 249 -7.66 -10.32 0.28
N LEU A 250 -7.06 -9.18 -0.15
CA LEU A 250 -7.72 -7.88 -0.15
C LEU A 250 -9.03 -7.92 -0.95
N ARG A 251 -9.00 -8.49 -2.15
CA ARG A 251 -10.19 -8.63 -3.02
C ARG A 251 -11.28 -9.49 -2.37
N PHE A 252 -10.89 -10.58 -1.72
CA PHE A 252 -11.81 -11.48 -1.05
C PHE A 252 -12.47 -10.81 0.16
N TRP A 253 -11.67 -10.20 1.04
CA TRP A 253 -12.17 -9.59 2.26
C TRP A 253 -13.03 -8.35 2.04
N ASP A 254 -12.79 -7.64 0.96
CA ASP A 254 -13.64 -6.53 0.55
C ASP A 254 -15.07 -6.97 0.22
N GLN A 255 -15.25 -8.24 -0.20
CA GLN A 255 -16.53 -8.78 -0.64
C GLN A 255 -17.13 -9.83 0.29
N ASP A 256 -16.48 -10.22 1.37
CA ASP A 256 -16.97 -11.31 2.24
C ASP A 256 -18.16 -10.91 3.14
N GLY A 257 -18.49 -9.63 3.20
CA GLY A 257 -19.62 -9.04 3.94
C GLY A 257 -19.47 -9.06 5.46
N ARG A 258 -18.43 -9.68 6.01
CA ARG A 258 -18.15 -9.78 7.45
C ARG A 258 -16.97 -8.94 7.88
N THR A 259 -15.99 -8.77 7.02
CA THR A 259 -14.76 -8.01 7.29
C THR A 259 -15.03 -6.52 7.20
N ARG A 260 -14.67 -5.79 8.26
CA ARG A 260 -14.74 -4.32 8.30
C ARG A 260 -13.38 -3.65 8.20
N VAL A 261 -12.32 -4.37 8.54
CA VAL A 261 -10.95 -3.88 8.46
C VAL A 261 -10.00 -5.03 8.15
N ILE A 262 -8.99 -4.76 7.34
CA ILE A 262 -7.97 -5.71 6.95
C ILE A 262 -6.64 -5.31 7.57
N LEU A 263 -6.03 -6.22 8.34
CA LEU A 263 -4.71 -6.05 8.93
C LEU A 263 -3.69 -6.87 8.14
N LEU A 264 -2.56 -6.27 7.82
CA LEU A 264 -1.48 -6.94 7.11
C LEU A 264 -0.15 -6.79 7.85
N TYR A 265 0.56 -7.89 8.07
CA TYR A 265 1.98 -7.87 8.38
C TYR A 265 2.76 -8.29 7.13
N LEU A 266 3.56 -7.38 6.59
CA LEU A 266 4.30 -7.57 5.34
C LEU A 266 5.81 -7.47 5.56
N GLU A 267 6.56 -8.44 5.05
CA GLU A 267 8.03 -8.41 4.94
C GLU A 267 8.46 -7.98 3.54
N SER A 268 7.70 -8.37 2.54
CA SER A 268 7.92 -8.02 1.12
C SER A 268 6.60 -7.88 0.38
N PHE A 269 6.62 -7.14 -0.73
CA PHE A 269 5.52 -7.18 -1.71
C PHE A 269 5.71 -8.38 -2.65
N GLY A 270 4.62 -9.03 -3.02
CA GLY A 270 4.63 -9.96 -4.15
C GLY A 270 4.59 -9.16 -5.46
N ASN A 271 3.37 -8.85 -5.90
CA ASN A 271 3.16 -7.96 -7.04
C ASN A 271 2.71 -6.58 -6.52
N ALA A 272 3.67 -5.65 -6.34
CA ALA A 272 3.40 -4.31 -5.85
C ALA A 272 2.59 -3.46 -6.84
N ARG A 273 2.72 -3.71 -8.16
CA ARG A 273 1.90 -3.05 -9.19
C ARG A 273 0.42 -3.46 -9.07
N ALA A 274 0.16 -4.74 -8.78
CA ALA A 274 -1.20 -5.19 -8.50
C ALA A 274 -1.72 -4.59 -7.19
N PHE A 275 -0.88 -4.47 -6.16
CA PHE A 275 -1.23 -3.81 -4.91
C PHE A 275 -1.62 -2.33 -5.14
N ALA A 276 -0.84 -1.61 -5.95
CA ALA A 276 -1.13 -0.21 -6.30
C ALA A 276 -2.49 -0.01 -6.99
N ARG A 277 -3.01 -1.04 -7.69
CA ARG A 277 -4.35 -1.01 -8.32
C ARG A 277 -5.47 -1.48 -7.40
N VAL A 278 -5.19 -2.50 -6.56
CA VAL A 278 -6.19 -3.15 -5.71
C VAL A 278 -6.44 -2.35 -4.43
N ALA A 279 -5.36 -1.95 -3.75
CA ALA A 279 -5.46 -1.34 -2.43
C ALA A 279 -6.27 -0.02 -2.42
N PRO A 280 -6.15 0.92 -3.40
CA PRO A 280 -6.96 2.13 -3.40
C PRO A 280 -8.47 1.85 -3.49
N VAL A 281 -8.86 0.84 -4.26
CA VAL A 281 -10.28 0.45 -4.41
C VAL A 281 -10.80 -0.13 -3.10
N VAL A 282 -10.07 -1.09 -2.52
CA VAL A 282 -10.44 -1.73 -1.25
C VAL A 282 -10.44 -0.73 -0.10
N SER A 283 -9.42 0.14 0.01
CA SER A 283 -9.32 1.11 1.12
C SER A 283 -10.50 2.09 1.21
N ARG A 284 -11.24 2.31 0.10
CA ARG A 284 -12.44 3.17 0.11
C ARG A 284 -13.64 2.51 0.79
N THR A 285 -13.72 1.20 0.77
CA THR A 285 -14.82 0.40 1.36
C THR A 285 -14.37 -0.26 2.66
N THR A 286 -13.24 -0.93 2.65
CA THR A 286 -12.68 -1.71 3.75
C THR A 286 -11.28 -1.19 4.08
N PRO A 287 -11.09 -0.44 5.17
CA PRO A 287 -9.79 0.09 5.56
C PRO A 287 -8.71 -0.99 5.67
N ILE A 288 -7.50 -0.65 5.21
CA ILE A 288 -6.34 -1.55 5.26
C ILE A 288 -5.31 -0.93 6.21
N VAL A 289 -4.92 -1.68 7.26
CA VAL A 289 -3.88 -1.28 8.20
C VAL A 289 -2.67 -2.19 8.01
N VAL A 290 -1.47 -1.62 7.88
CA VAL A 290 -0.26 -2.38 7.52
C VAL A 290 0.91 -2.05 8.43
N VAL A 291 1.55 -3.09 8.97
CA VAL A 291 2.94 -3.05 9.45
C VAL A 291 3.84 -3.61 8.36
N LYS A 292 4.81 -2.82 7.90
CA LYS A 292 5.84 -3.25 6.95
C LYS A 292 7.19 -3.30 7.66
N SER A 293 7.77 -4.51 7.76
CA SER A 293 9.13 -4.70 8.30
C SER A 293 10.21 -4.36 7.26
N GLY A 294 11.47 -4.29 7.67
CA GLY A 294 12.60 -3.99 6.78
C GLY A 294 12.68 -2.52 6.38
N ARG A 295 12.38 -1.59 7.30
CA ARG A 295 12.38 -0.12 7.07
C ARG A 295 13.77 0.50 7.15
N SER A 296 14.57 0.05 8.11
CA SER A 296 15.96 0.51 8.30
C SER A 296 16.94 -0.33 7.48
N SER A 297 18.14 0.16 7.24
CA SER A 297 19.19 -0.61 6.59
C SER A 297 19.51 -1.93 7.30
N ALA A 298 19.44 -1.95 8.62
CA ALA A 298 19.60 -3.16 9.41
C ALA A 298 18.42 -4.12 9.22
N GLY A 299 17.19 -3.60 9.29
CA GLY A 299 15.96 -4.37 9.03
C GLY A 299 15.89 -4.93 7.61
N THR A 300 16.34 -4.16 6.63
CA THR A 300 16.44 -4.58 5.22
C THR A 300 17.39 -5.76 5.05
N ARG A 301 18.58 -5.71 5.66
CA ARG A 301 19.54 -6.85 5.63
C ARG A 301 18.97 -8.10 6.31
N ALA A 302 18.31 -7.92 7.45
CA ALA A 302 17.67 -9.03 8.16
C ALA A 302 16.54 -9.66 7.33
N ALA A 303 15.67 -8.85 6.72
CA ALA A 303 14.58 -9.32 5.86
C ALA A 303 15.10 -10.05 4.60
N ALA A 304 16.15 -9.55 3.95
CA ALA A 304 16.77 -10.20 2.80
C ALA A 304 17.34 -11.58 3.14
N SER A 305 17.91 -11.75 4.35
CA SER A 305 18.39 -13.04 4.83
C SER A 305 17.28 -14.04 5.15
N HIS A 306 16.08 -13.52 5.51
CA HIS A 306 14.96 -14.33 5.97
C HIS A 306 14.01 -14.76 4.84
N THR A 307 13.81 -13.91 3.82
CA THR A 307 12.75 -14.13 2.83
C THR A 307 13.23 -14.27 1.38
N ALA A 308 14.52 -14.17 1.09
CA ALA A 308 15.11 -14.13 -0.26
C ALA A 308 14.44 -13.08 -1.19
N ALA A 309 13.66 -12.14 -0.66
CA ALA A 309 12.94 -11.13 -1.42
C ALA A 309 13.77 -9.86 -1.58
N MET A 310 13.63 -9.20 -2.73
CA MET A 310 14.26 -7.90 -2.96
C MET A 310 13.72 -6.85 -2.00
N ALA A 311 14.62 -6.14 -1.33
CA ALA A 311 14.28 -5.04 -0.47
C ALA A 311 13.93 -3.81 -1.31
N SER A 312 12.87 -3.12 -0.93
CA SER A 312 12.42 -1.89 -1.58
C SER A 312 12.69 -0.68 -0.68
N PRO A 313 13.07 0.48 -1.23
CA PRO A 313 13.24 1.69 -0.45
C PRO A 313 11.98 2.06 0.33
N ASP A 314 12.12 2.33 1.64
CA ASP A 314 11.00 2.61 2.53
C ASP A 314 10.18 3.84 2.10
N THR A 315 10.85 4.83 1.49
CA THR A 315 10.22 6.03 0.93
C THR A 315 9.25 5.72 -0.22
N VAL A 316 9.56 4.73 -1.05
CA VAL A 316 8.67 4.27 -2.15
C VAL A 316 7.48 3.52 -1.58
N VAL A 317 7.71 2.68 -0.57
CA VAL A 317 6.63 1.98 0.16
C VAL A 317 5.67 2.97 0.80
N ASP A 318 6.20 4.03 1.43
CA ASP A 318 5.38 5.07 2.06
C ASP A 318 4.55 5.84 1.02
N ALA A 319 5.14 6.16 -0.13
CA ALA A 319 4.43 6.79 -1.24
C ALA A 319 3.28 5.92 -1.76
N LEU A 320 3.51 4.59 -1.90
CA LEU A 320 2.46 3.63 -2.29
C LEU A 320 1.32 3.62 -1.28
N PHE A 321 1.62 3.50 0.02
CA PHE A 321 0.58 3.41 1.04
C PHE A 321 -0.25 4.70 1.14
N ARG A 322 0.39 5.86 1.04
CA ARG A 322 -0.33 7.16 1.00
C ARG A 322 -1.24 7.27 -0.21
N ALA A 323 -0.76 6.94 -1.39
CA ALA A 323 -1.57 6.96 -2.62
C ALA A 323 -2.77 6.01 -2.53
N ALA A 324 -2.56 4.83 -1.93
CA ALA A 324 -3.57 3.79 -1.80
C ALA A 324 -4.53 3.98 -0.60
N GLY A 325 -4.35 5.02 0.23
CA GLY A 325 -5.15 5.21 1.45
C GLY A 325 -4.94 4.13 2.51
N VAL A 326 -3.80 3.46 2.46
CA VAL A 326 -3.45 2.42 3.44
C VAL A 326 -2.97 3.07 4.72
N ILE A 327 -3.52 2.67 5.84
CA ILE A 327 -3.11 3.12 7.17
C ILE A 327 -1.80 2.40 7.53
N ARG A 328 -0.69 3.10 7.40
CA ARG A 328 0.62 2.58 7.80
C ARG A 328 0.83 2.79 9.28
N VAL A 329 1.23 1.74 9.99
CA VAL A 329 1.58 1.77 11.41
C VAL A 329 2.98 1.20 11.63
N ASP A 330 3.58 1.52 12.78
CA ASP A 330 4.99 1.22 13.06
C ASP A 330 5.18 -0.06 13.87
N THR A 331 4.17 -0.44 14.66
CA THR A 331 4.22 -1.58 15.59
C THR A 331 3.02 -2.50 15.41
N LEU A 332 3.16 -3.76 15.87
CA LEU A 332 2.04 -4.71 15.93
C LEU A 332 0.97 -4.25 16.93
N GLU A 333 1.35 -3.52 17.95
CA GLU A 333 0.43 -2.95 18.92
C GLU A 333 -0.47 -1.91 18.25
N GLU A 334 0.10 -0.95 17.50
CA GLU A 334 -0.68 0.02 16.71
C GLU A 334 -1.56 -0.64 15.64
N LEU A 335 -1.09 -1.77 15.05
CA LEU A 335 -1.89 -2.56 14.08
C LEU A 335 -3.18 -3.04 14.73
N LEU A 336 -3.07 -3.62 15.92
CA LEU A 336 -4.22 -4.13 16.67
C LEU A 336 -5.09 -3.01 17.23
N ASP A 337 -4.50 -1.90 17.68
CA ASP A 337 -5.21 -0.72 18.17
C ASP A 337 -6.13 -0.12 17.09
N CYS A 338 -5.59 0.06 15.88
CA CYS A 338 -6.39 0.52 14.73
C CYS A 338 -7.43 -0.54 14.32
N GLY A 339 -7.04 -1.83 14.36
CA GLY A 339 -7.93 -2.94 14.04
C GLY A 339 -9.14 -3.01 14.95
N ALA A 340 -8.95 -2.93 16.25
CA ALA A 340 -10.02 -2.95 17.26
C ALA A 340 -10.99 -1.77 17.04
N LEU A 341 -10.45 -0.58 16.79
CA LEU A 341 -11.28 0.61 16.56
C LEU A 341 -12.12 0.48 15.29
N LEU A 342 -11.51 0.16 14.15
CA LEU A 342 -12.20 0.04 12.86
C LEU A 342 -13.12 -1.19 12.75
N GLY A 343 -12.82 -2.24 13.51
CA GLY A 343 -13.66 -3.44 13.55
C GLY A 343 -15.02 -3.20 14.21
N ASP A 344 -15.04 -2.41 15.26
CA ASP A 344 -16.18 -2.30 16.16
C ASP A 344 -16.85 -0.93 16.19
N GLN A 345 -16.11 0.15 15.86
CA GLN A 345 -16.63 1.51 15.87
C GLN A 345 -16.72 2.09 14.46
N PRO A 346 -17.55 3.12 14.24
CA PRO A 346 -17.51 3.89 13.00
C PRO A 346 -16.16 4.63 12.89
N ALA A 347 -15.76 4.93 11.66
CA ALA A 347 -14.57 5.73 11.44
C ALA A 347 -14.75 7.15 11.99
N LEU A 348 -13.68 7.76 12.48
CA LEU A 348 -13.70 9.16 12.93
C LEU A 348 -13.77 10.07 11.70
N ASP A 349 -14.93 10.69 11.50
CA ASP A 349 -15.14 11.62 10.39
C ASP A 349 -15.06 13.07 10.91
N GLY A 350 -13.84 13.58 10.98
CA GLY A 350 -13.49 14.86 11.57
C GLY A 350 -12.29 14.74 12.51
N ARG A 351 -12.00 15.81 13.28
CA ARG A 351 -10.79 15.89 14.10
C ARG A 351 -11.02 16.41 15.52
N ARG A 352 -12.29 16.60 15.94
CA ARG A 352 -12.66 17.25 17.21
C ARG A 352 -13.13 16.19 18.20
N LEU A 353 -12.40 16.02 19.28
CA LEU A 353 -12.69 15.00 20.29
C LEU A 353 -13.18 15.63 21.59
N ALA A 354 -14.11 14.96 22.24
CA ALA A 354 -14.41 15.14 23.65
C ALA A 354 -13.58 14.14 24.49
N VAL A 355 -13.06 14.59 25.61
CA VAL A 355 -12.38 13.74 26.58
C VAL A 355 -13.14 13.82 27.90
N VAL A 356 -13.57 12.66 28.44
CA VAL A 356 -14.29 12.55 29.71
C VAL A 356 -13.57 11.56 30.60
N GLY A 357 -13.24 11.93 31.84
CA GLY A 357 -12.54 11.02 32.73
C GLY A 357 -12.60 11.43 34.20
N ASN A 358 -12.13 10.54 35.08
CA ASN A 358 -12.02 10.77 36.51
C ASN A 358 -10.57 11.03 36.99
N ALA A 359 -9.67 11.36 36.05
CA ALA A 359 -8.26 11.58 36.30
C ALA A 359 -7.71 12.72 35.44
N GLY A 360 -7.56 13.90 36.03
CA GLY A 360 -7.13 15.11 35.31
C GLY A 360 -5.77 14.95 34.62
N GLY A 361 -4.78 14.31 35.24
CA GLY A 361 -3.47 14.08 34.62
C GLY A 361 -3.52 13.23 33.34
N ALA A 362 -4.34 12.19 33.30
CA ALA A 362 -4.54 11.37 32.11
C ALA A 362 -5.31 12.11 31.01
N ALA A 363 -6.22 12.99 31.40
CA ALA A 363 -6.95 13.85 30.47
C ALA A 363 -6.03 14.90 29.79
N VAL A 364 -5.07 15.46 30.52
CA VAL A 364 -4.03 16.35 29.96
C VAL A 364 -3.15 15.57 28.95
N LEU A 365 -2.67 14.37 29.29
CA LEU A 365 -1.91 13.53 28.36
C LEU A 365 -2.71 13.19 27.09
N ALA A 366 -4.01 12.95 27.22
CA ALA A 366 -4.89 12.74 26.07
C ALA A 366 -4.95 13.98 25.15
N ALA A 367 -5.07 15.17 25.73
CA ALA A 367 -5.12 16.43 24.97
C ALA A 367 -3.79 16.71 24.24
N ASP A 368 -2.65 16.51 24.92
CA ASP A 368 -1.32 16.65 24.32
C ASP A 368 -1.13 15.65 23.16
N ALA A 369 -1.54 14.40 23.38
CA ALA A 369 -1.51 13.37 22.33
C ALA A 369 -2.39 13.72 21.12
N CYS A 370 -3.58 14.31 21.37
CA CYS A 370 -4.45 14.81 20.29
C CYS A 370 -3.74 15.86 19.44
N ALA A 371 -3.13 16.86 20.06
CA ALA A 371 -2.38 17.90 19.35
C ALA A 371 -1.23 17.31 18.53
N ALA A 372 -0.50 16.31 19.06
CA ALA A 372 0.62 15.66 18.37
C ALA A 372 0.22 14.92 17.10
N VAL A 373 -1.03 14.43 16.99
CA VAL A 373 -1.55 13.70 15.82
C VAL A 373 -2.55 14.52 14.99
N GLY A 374 -2.61 15.83 15.21
CA GLY A 374 -3.47 16.74 14.45
C GLY A 374 -4.98 16.61 14.78
N LEU A 375 -5.32 16.03 15.93
CA LEU A 375 -6.67 16.08 16.49
C LEU A 375 -6.79 17.28 17.42
N SER A 376 -8.00 17.75 17.67
CA SER A 376 -8.28 18.88 18.55
C SER A 376 -9.25 18.50 19.67
N VAL A 377 -9.10 19.16 20.80
CA VAL A 377 -9.97 19.06 21.97
C VAL A 377 -10.58 20.45 22.21
N PRO A 378 -11.64 20.82 21.45
CA PRO A 378 -12.18 22.16 21.51
C PRO A 378 -12.93 22.42 22.84
N GLU A 379 -12.92 23.66 23.31
CA GLU A 379 -13.76 24.06 24.43
C GLU A 379 -15.24 23.91 24.05
N PHE A 380 -16.06 23.46 25.01
CA PHE A 380 -17.50 23.36 24.81
C PHE A 380 -18.16 24.74 24.90
N ASP A 381 -19.30 24.87 24.25
CA ASP A 381 -20.16 26.04 24.41
C ASP A 381 -20.73 26.14 25.83
N GLU A 382 -21.15 27.34 26.22
CA GLU A 382 -21.64 27.61 27.59
C GLU A 382 -22.87 26.73 27.97
N PRO A 383 -23.85 26.46 27.08
CA PRO A 383 -24.93 25.54 27.40
C PRO A 383 -24.42 24.13 27.78
N THR A 384 -23.46 23.59 27.05
CA THR A 384 -22.84 22.27 27.32
C THR A 384 -22.08 22.29 28.65
N GLN A 385 -21.27 23.33 28.88
CA GLN A 385 -20.57 23.51 30.15
C GLN A 385 -21.50 23.61 31.33
N GLN A 386 -22.63 24.36 31.19
CA GLN A 386 -23.63 24.48 32.25
C GLN A 386 -24.28 23.12 32.53
N ALA A 387 -24.67 22.38 31.51
CA ALA A 387 -25.23 21.03 31.68
C ALA A 387 -24.26 20.08 32.41
N LEU A 388 -22.96 20.17 32.10
CA LEU A 388 -21.92 19.38 32.79
C LEU A 388 -21.74 19.85 34.26
N ARG A 389 -21.79 21.13 34.55
CA ARG A 389 -21.76 21.64 35.94
C ARG A 389 -22.96 21.17 36.77
N ASP A 390 -24.14 21.15 36.16
CA ASP A 390 -25.37 20.66 36.81
C ASP A 390 -25.30 19.16 37.14
N LEU A 391 -24.59 18.36 36.29
CA LEU A 391 -24.39 16.92 36.45
C LEU A 391 -23.30 16.58 37.47
N ALA A 392 -22.12 17.21 37.34
CA ALA A 392 -20.91 16.82 38.08
C ALA A 392 -20.58 17.72 39.25
N GLY A 393 -21.32 18.80 39.41
CA GLY A 393 -21.16 19.75 40.50
C GLY A 393 -20.17 20.90 40.18
N PRO A 394 -20.10 21.92 41.07
CA PRO A 394 -19.38 23.14 40.79
C PRO A 394 -17.85 23.00 40.74
N ASN A 395 -17.31 21.92 41.23
CA ASN A 395 -15.85 21.63 41.26
C ASN A 395 -15.38 20.79 40.08
N ALA A 396 -16.27 20.36 39.19
CA ALA A 396 -15.90 19.58 38.02
C ALA A 396 -15.20 20.44 36.95
N GLY A 397 -14.20 19.88 36.29
CA GLY A 397 -13.66 20.46 35.06
C GLY A 397 -14.62 20.22 33.90
N VAL A 398 -15.17 21.30 33.30
CA VAL A 398 -16.26 21.17 32.29
C VAL A 398 -15.90 21.75 30.93
N THR A 399 -14.69 22.27 30.73
CA THR A 399 -14.30 22.98 29.50
C THR A 399 -13.91 22.08 28.33
N ASN A 400 -13.59 20.85 28.54
CA ASN A 400 -12.94 19.82 27.68
C ASN A 400 -11.41 19.95 27.79
N PRO A 401 -10.75 18.97 28.39
CA PRO A 401 -11.28 17.70 28.95
C PRO A 401 -12.23 17.86 30.12
N VAL A 402 -13.25 16.99 30.23
CA VAL A 402 -14.16 16.91 31.36
C VAL A 402 -13.58 16.04 32.46
N ASP A 403 -13.39 16.60 33.66
CA ASP A 403 -13.00 15.84 34.85
C ASP A 403 -14.22 15.71 35.79
N VAL A 404 -14.77 14.48 35.84
CA VAL A 404 -15.93 14.16 36.68
C VAL A 404 -15.53 13.81 38.11
N GLY A 405 -14.22 13.81 38.41
CA GLY A 405 -13.67 13.54 39.73
C GLY A 405 -13.57 12.05 40.08
N SER A 406 -12.68 11.71 41.02
CA SER A 406 -12.35 10.35 41.41
C SER A 406 -13.50 9.54 42.04
N GLY A 407 -14.54 10.23 42.56
CA GLY A 407 -15.72 9.60 43.12
C GLY A 407 -16.90 9.45 42.14
N ALA A 408 -16.66 9.65 40.84
CA ALA A 408 -17.73 9.62 39.83
C ALA A 408 -18.42 8.25 39.77
N THR A 409 -19.75 8.29 39.77
CA THR A 409 -20.57 7.08 39.62
C THR A 409 -20.65 6.62 38.16
N PRO A 410 -20.99 5.35 37.89
CA PRO A 410 -21.25 4.87 36.53
C PRO A 410 -22.26 5.72 35.77
N GLN A 411 -23.33 6.17 36.46
CA GLN A 411 -24.40 7.02 35.88
C GLN A 411 -23.87 8.40 35.48
N LEU A 412 -22.96 8.98 36.26
CA LEU A 412 -22.33 10.26 35.96
C LEU A 412 -21.43 10.17 34.72
N PHE A 413 -20.63 9.08 34.57
CA PHE A 413 -19.87 8.85 33.36
C PHE A 413 -20.76 8.77 32.12
N ALA A 414 -21.85 7.99 32.17
CA ALA A 414 -22.79 7.86 31.06
C ALA A 414 -23.50 9.19 30.75
N ALA A 415 -23.89 9.97 31.76
CA ALA A 415 -24.54 11.26 31.57
C ALA A 415 -23.59 12.29 30.97
N ALA A 416 -22.35 12.37 31.49
CA ALA A 416 -21.32 13.26 30.94
C ALA A 416 -21.00 12.90 29.48
N LEU A 417 -20.83 11.60 29.19
CA LEU A 417 -20.58 11.13 27.81
C LEU A 417 -21.71 11.51 26.86
N ARG A 418 -22.99 11.33 27.25
CA ARG A 418 -24.13 11.76 26.44
C ARG A 418 -24.10 13.25 26.17
N THR A 419 -23.81 14.04 27.21
CA THR A 419 -23.77 15.51 27.12
C THR A 419 -22.68 15.97 26.15
N VAL A 420 -21.47 15.45 26.26
CA VAL A 420 -20.38 15.87 25.37
C VAL A 420 -20.56 15.34 23.92
N LEU A 421 -21.17 14.18 23.74
CA LEU A 421 -21.52 13.69 22.40
C LEU A 421 -22.62 14.53 21.75
N ALA A 422 -23.52 15.12 22.51
CA ALA A 422 -24.54 16.03 22.00
C ALA A 422 -23.99 17.46 21.70
N ALA A 423 -22.82 17.80 22.20
CA ALA A 423 -22.20 19.09 21.99
C ALA A 423 -21.94 19.40 20.51
N PRO A 424 -22.17 20.62 20.05
CA PRO A 424 -21.91 21.01 18.66
C PRO A 424 -20.43 20.80 18.29
N GLY A 425 -20.22 20.19 17.13
CA GLY A 425 -18.89 20.10 16.55
C GLY A 425 -17.97 19.06 17.21
N ILE A 426 -18.48 18.08 17.92
CA ILE A 426 -17.72 16.95 18.42
C ILE A 426 -17.89 15.76 17.46
N ASP A 427 -16.76 15.17 17.05
CA ASP A 427 -16.71 14.11 16.06
C ASP A 427 -16.52 12.71 16.70
N GLY A 428 -16.06 12.64 17.97
CA GLY A 428 -15.86 11.39 18.72
C GLY A 428 -15.51 11.66 20.18
N ALA A 429 -15.41 10.59 20.98
CA ALA A 429 -15.12 10.73 22.41
C ALA A 429 -14.08 9.71 22.91
N VAL A 430 -13.25 10.14 23.86
CA VAL A 430 -12.34 9.32 24.67
C VAL A 430 -12.84 9.32 26.10
N VAL A 431 -13.16 8.14 26.64
CA VAL A 431 -13.56 7.97 28.04
C VAL A 431 -12.38 7.39 28.83
N ILE A 432 -11.95 8.05 29.89
CA ILE A 432 -10.77 7.66 30.67
C ILE A 432 -11.21 7.24 32.08
N LEU A 433 -10.99 6.00 32.45
CA LEU A 433 -11.23 5.49 33.79
C LEU A 433 -9.91 5.17 34.48
N ALA A 434 -9.57 5.93 35.52
CA ALA A 434 -8.55 5.52 36.50
C ALA A 434 -9.20 4.55 37.49
N PRO A 435 -8.63 3.34 37.70
CA PRO A 435 -9.19 2.34 38.59
C PRO A 435 -8.88 2.69 40.06
N VAL A 436 -9.70 3.54 40.62
CA VAL A 436 -9.64 3.87 42.06
C VAL A 436 -10.46 2.87 42.86
N ALA A 437 -10.15 2.66 44.14
CA ALA A 437 -10.80 1.65 45.01
C ALA A 437 -12.34 1.85 45.11
N SER A 438 -12.83 3.05 44.91
CA SER A 438 -14.26 3.40 44.92
C SER A 438 -14.96 3.22 43.58
N ALA A 439 -14.24 2.95 42.49
CA ALA A 439 -14.83 2.82 41.15
C ALA A 439 -14.94 1.34 40.74
N ASP A 440 -16.16 0.89 40.53
CA ASP A 440 -16.43 -0.40 39.89
C ASP A 440 -16.23 -0.25 38.37
N SER A 441 -15.10 -0.78 37.87
CA SER A 441 -14.73 -0.66 36.45
C SER A 441 -15.75 -1.33 35.53
N GLU A 442 -16.33 -2.47 35.91
CA GLU A 442 -17.34 -3.16 35.11
C GLU A 442 -18.65 -2.36 35.06
N ALA A 443 -19.07 -1.78 36.19
CA ALA A 443 -20.26 -0.95 36.24
C ALA A 443 -20.11 0.34 35.42
N VAL A 444 -18.92 0.99 35.47
CA VAL A 444 -18.64 2.17 34.62
C VAL A 444 -18.61 1.79 33.15
N ALA A 445 -17.93 0.70 32.79
CA ALA A 445 -17.87 0.20 31.42
C ALA A 445 -19.28 -0.13 30.87
N SER A 446 -20.10 -0.80 31.67
CA SER A 446 -21.50 -1.13 31.33
C SER A 446 -22.34 0.14 31.09
N ALA A 447 -22.18 1.14 31.95
CA ALA A 447 -22.91 2.41 31.81
C ALA A 447 -22.48 3.19 30.56
N VAL A 448 -21.18 3.21 30.25
CA VAL A 448 -20.62 3.82 29.04
C VAL A 448 -21.08 3.07 27.80
N ALA A 449 -21.04 1.73 27.81
CA ALA A 449 -21.48 0.88 26.71
C ALA A 449 -22.98 1.04 26.36
N GLY A 450 -23.78 1.43 27.34
CA GLY A 450 -25.21 1.74 27.18
C GLY A 450 -25.51 3.11 26.57
N VAL A 451 -24.49 3.96 26.27
CA VAL A 451 -24.70 5.26 25.66
C VAL A 451 -24.79 5.13 24.14
N ASP A 452 -25.90 5.62 23.57
CA ASP A 452 -26.01 5.75 22.11
C ASP A 452 -25.16 6.93 21.62
N ALA A 453 -24.09 6.61 20.91
CA ALA A 453 -23.16 7.60 20.32
C ALA A 453 -23.49 7.94 18.84
N GLY A 454 -24.55 7.38 18.26
CA GLY A 454 -24.87 7.55 16.83
C GLY A 454 -23.70 7.10 15.95
N GLU A 455 -23.33 7.90 14.95
CA GLU A 455 -22.20 7.61 14.04
C GLU A 455 -20.83 8.10 14.58
N ARG A 456 -20.73 8.45 15.87
CA ARG A 456 -19.49 8.92 16.48
C ARG A 456 -18.75 7.75 17.15
N PRO A 457 -17.43 7.58 16.92
CA PRO A 457 -16.66 6.59 17.63
C PRO A 457 -16.45 7.00 19.10
N VAL A 458 -16.56 6.00 19.97
CA VAL A 458 -16.21 6.09 21.39
C VAL A 458 -15.11 5.09 21.68
N VAL A 459 -14.07 5.53 22.36
CA VAL A 459 -12.99 4.68 22.85
C VAL A 459 -12.91 4.76 24.37
N PHE A 460 -12.53 3.64 24.99
CA PHE A 460 -12.38 3.54 26.43
C PHE A 460 -10.92 3.38 26.80
N VAL A 461 -10.45 4.09 27.79
CA VAL A 461 -9.11 3.96 28.40
C VAL A 461 -9.29 3.46 29.82
N HIS A 462 -8.89 2.21 30.06
CA HIS A 462 -8.81 1.65 31.40
C HIS A 462 -7.37 1.80 31.87
N LEU A 463 -7.10 2.86 32.59
CA LEU A 463 -5.75 3.35 32.85
C LEU A 463 -4.87 2.29 33.56
N GLY A 464 -3.76 1.92 32.89
CA GLY A 464 -2.81 0.93 33.38
C GLY A 464 -3.25 -0.54 33.28
N ASN A 465 -4.42 -0.83 32.69
CA ASN A 465 -4.93 -2.20 32.54
C ASN A 465 -4.99 -2.63 31.06
N ASN A 466 -4.43 -3.80 30.76
CA ASN A 466 -4.44 -4.37 29.40
C ASN A 466 -5.66 -5.27 29.12
N SER A 467 -6.48 -5.60 30.13
CA SER A 467 -7.72 -6.35 29.93
C SER A 467 -8.92 -5.41 29.83
N ALA A 468 -9.73 -5.60 28.80
CA ALA A 468 -10.96 -4.87 28.65
C ALA A 468 -12.04 -5.40 29.62
N PRO A 469 -12.83 -4.52 30.28
CA PRO A 469 -14.04 -4.94 30.95
C PRO A 469 -14.99 -5.67 29.99
N ALA A 470 -15.61 -6.77 30.47
CA ALA A 470 -16.46 -7.60 29.63
C ALA A 470 -17.65 -6.83 29.03
N ALA A 471 -18.20 -5.90 29.79
CA ALA A 471 -19.32 -5.06 29.34
C ALA A 471 -19.02 -4.23 28.06
N LEU A 472 -17.76 -3.87 27.81
CA LEU A 472 -17.40 -3.14 26.57
C LEU A 472 -17.42 -4.05 25.34
N HIS A 473 -16.99 -5.30 25.51
CA HIS A 473 -16.96 -6.29 24.43
C HIS A 473 -18.39 -6.80 24.11
N ASP A 474 -19.20 -7.05 25.14
CA ASP A 474 -20.54 -7.63 25.01
C ASP A 474 -21.62 -6.59 24.59
N ALA A 475 -21.23 -5.32 24.46
CA ALA A 475 -22.12 -4.27 24.00
C ALA A 475 -22.62 -4.54 22.56
N PRO A 476 -23.83 -4.07 22.19
CA PRO A 476 -24.35 -4.17 20.82
C PRO A 476 -23.40 -3.55 19.77
N ARG A 477 -22.66 -2.55 20.18
CA ARG A 477 -21.52 -1.98 19.47
C ARG A 477 -20.30 -1.99 20.42
N PRO A 478 -19.41 -2.97 20.29
CA PRO A 478 -18.26 -3.09 21.17
C PRO A 478 -17.42 -1.81 21.20
N ILE A 479 -16.91 -1.47 22.37
CA ILE A 479 -16.06 -0.27 22.57
C ILE A 479 -14.62 -0.73 22.81
N PRO A 480 -13.66 -0.37 21.93
CA PRO A 480 -12.28 -0.74 22.10
C PRO A 480 -11.67 -0.12 23.36
N CYS A 481 -10.89 -0.93 24.10
CA CYS A 481 -10.30 -0.57 25.36
C CYS A 481 -8.77 -0.50 25.26
N TYR A 482 -8.20 0.59 25.75
CA TYR A 482 -6.76 0.86 25.72
C TYR A 482 -6.21 1.07 27.13
N ALA A 483 -4.96 0.65 27.37
CA ALA A 483 -4.32 0.84 28.67
C ALA A 483 -3.90 2.31 28.94
N PHE A 484 -3.64 3.08 27.89
CA PHE A 484 -3.20 4.48 28.00
C PHE A 484 -3.85 5.36 26.92
N PRO A 485 -4.10 6.65 27.21
CA PRO A 485 -4.81 7.55 26.31
C PRO A 485 -4.05 7.80 25.00
N GLU A 486 -2.72 7.82 25.03
CA GLU A 486 -1.89 8.07 23.84
C GLU A 486 -2.08 6.98 22.78
N ARG A 487 -2.34 5.74 23.18
CA ARG A 487 -2.63 4.63 22.24
C ARG A 487 -3.96 4.85 21.54
N ALA A 488 -5.01 5.12 22.31
CA ALA A 488 -6.34 5.41 21.79
C ALA A 488 -6.33 6.60 20.82
N VAL A 489 -5.67 7.69 21.22
CA VAL A 489 -5.57 8.92 20.41
C VAL A 489 -4.77 8.72 19.13
N ARG A 490 -3.66 7.97 19.16
CA ARG A 490 -2.91 7.64 17.94
C ARG A 490 -3.75 6.84 16.96
N ALA A 491 -4.49 5.85 17.43
CA ALA A 491 -5.41 5.09 16.58
C ALA A 491 -6.46 6.00 15.95
N LEU A 492 -7.11 6.88 16.73
CA LEU A 492 -8.07 7.86 16.24
C LEU A 492 -7.47 8.81 15.19
N GLY A 493 -6.22 9.29 15.42
CA GLY A 493 -5.53 10.15 14.46
C GLY A 493 -5.29 9.48 13.12
N ARG A 494 -4.81 8.24 13.12
CA ARG A 494 -4.61 7.43 11.90
C ARG A 494 -5.92 7.22 11.13
N ILE A 495 -7.01 7.00 11.85
CA ILE A 495 -8.33 6.80 11.25
C ILE A 495 -8.89 8.11 10.69
N ALA A 496 -8.70 9.23 11.38
CA ALA A 496 -9.07 10.55 10.86
C ALA A 496 -8.33 10.90 9.57
N ASP A 497 -7.04 10.56 9.48
CA ASP A 497 -6.26 10.74 8.25
C ASP A 497 -6.79 9.88 7.11
N HIS A 498 -7.17 8.62 7.39
CA HIS A 498 -7.80 7.74 6.42
C HIS A 498 -9.17 8.25 5.97
N SER A 499 -10.02 8.73 6.90
CA SER A 499 -11.31 9.35 6.58
C SER A 499 -11.13 10.57 5.67
N ALA A 500 -10.16 11.42 5.98
CA ALA A 500 -9.83 12.57 5.15
C ALA A 500 -9.36 12.13 3.74
N TRP A 501 -8.54 11.07 3.63
CA TRP A 501 -8.15 10.49 2.35
C TRP A 501 -9.36 9.95 1.58
N LYS A 502 -10.27 9.24 2.24
CA LYS A 502 -11.48 8.67 1.63
C LYS A 502 -12.39 9.72 1.01
N HIS A 503 -12.49 10.90 1.63
CA HIS A 503 -13.31 12.02 1.15
C HIS A 503 -12.61 12.88 0.09
N ARG A 504 -11.33 12.62 -0.23
CA ARG A 504 -10.64 13.33 -1.31
C ARG A 504 -11.30 13.00 -2.65
N PRO A 505 -11.47 14.01 -3.53
CA PRO A 505 -11.87 13.75 -4.90
C PRO A 505 -10.91 12.73 -5.57
N GLU A 506 -11.42 11.94 -6.47
CA GLU A 506 -10.57 11.14 -7.35
C GLU A 506 -9.98 12.06 -8.41
N GLY A 507 -8.64 12.08 -8.52
CA GLY A 507 -7.97 12.76 -9.61
C GLY A 507 -8.16 12.02 -10.92
N HIS A 508 -7.93 12.69 -12.03
CA HIS A 508 -7.92 12.05 -13.34
C HIS A 508 -6.51 12.05 -13.95
N VAL A 509 -6.22 11.05 -14.75
CA VAL A 509 -4.99 10.99 -15.54
C VAL A 509 -5.23 11.75 -16.84
N PRO A 510 -4.58 12.90 -17.07
CA PRO A 510 -4.84 13.70 -18.25
C PRO A 510 -4.35 13.02 -19.53
N ALA A 511 -5.10 13.20 -20.61
CA ALA A 511 -4.67 12.83 -21.95
C ALA A 511 -3.99 14.04 -22.61
N PHE A 512 -2.89 13.80 -23.33
CA PHE A 512 -2.14 14.81 -24.07
C PHE A 512 -2.20 14.50 -25.57
N ALA A 513 -2.81 15.38 -26.35
CA ALA A 513 -2.95 15.18 -27.79
C ALA A 513 -1.72 15.61 -28.59
N ASP A 514 -0.78 16.31 -27.96
CA ASP A 514 0.42 16.90 -28.55
C ASP A 514 1.68 16.01 -28.36
N ILE A 515 1.53 14.80 -27.84
CA ILE A 515 2.66 13.86 -27.66
C ILE A 515 2.95 13.16 -29.00
N ASP A 516 4.21 13.22 -29.42
CA ASP A 516 4.76 12.45 -30.55
C ASP A 516 5.30 11.09 -30.05
N LEU A 517 4.40 10.14 -29.85
CA LEU A 517 4.75 8.80 -29.37
C LEU A 517 5.54 8.00 -30.43
N GLU A 518 5.28 8.19 -31.71
CA GLU A 518 6.01 7.51 -32.79
C GLU A 518 7.46 7.97 -32.86
N GLY A 519 7.70 9.26 -32.80
CA GLY A 519 9.04 9.83 -32.77
C GLY A 519 9.83 9.40 -31.54
N ALA A 520 9.19 9.37 -30.37
CA ALA A 520 9.80 8.89 -29.14
C ALA A 520 10.21 7.40 -29.23
N ARG A 521 9.32 6.54 -29.74
CA ARG A 521 9.61 5.10 -29.94
C ARG A 521 10.73 4.88 -30.94
N ALA A 522 10.73 5.60 -32.07
CA ALA A 522 11.78 5.50 -33.06
C ALA A 522 13.17 5.87 -32.47
N LEU A 523 13.22 6.89 -31.59
CA LEU A 523 14.44 7.27 -30.88
C LEU A 523 14.90 6.16 -29.93
N VAL A 524 13.99 5.54 -29.16
CA VAL A 524 14.30 4.42 -28.25
C VAL A 524 14.84 3.23 -29.05
N ASP A 525 14.19 2.85 -30.14
CA ASP A 525 14.59 1.71 -30.97
C ASP A 525 15.96 1.95 -31.61
N ALA A 526 16.22 3.16 -32.14
CA ALA A 526 17.51 3.51 -32.68
C ALA A 526 18.64 3.49 -31.64
N HIS A 527 18.38 3.98 -30.41
CA HIS A 527 19.34 3.94 -29.33
C HIS A 527 19.67 2.50 -28.92
N LEU A 528 18.67 1.66 -28.71
CA LEU A 528 18.85 0.27 -28.30
C LEU A 528 19.44 -0.61 -29.41
N ALA A 529 19.22 -0.27 -30.71
CA ALA A 529 19.89 -0.92 -31.79
C ALA A 529 21.40 -0.61 -31.80
N ALA A 530 21.79 0.61 -31.45
CA ALA A 530 23.19 1.03 -31.32
C ALA A 530 23.86 0.55 -30.01
N GLN A 531 23.08 0.43 -28.93
CA GLN A 531 23.51 0.02 -27.59
C GLN A 531 22.54 -1.04 -27.03
N PRO A 532 22.72 -2.32 -27.38
CA PRO A 532 21.77 -3.39 -27.01
C PRO A 532 21.59 -3.59 -25.49
N ASP A 533 22.60 -3.27 -24.69
CA ASP A 533 22.53 -3.34 -23.22
C ASP A 533 21.87 -2.09 -22.61
N GLY A 534 21.53 -1.10 -23.44
CA GLY A 534 21.04 0.20 -23.01
C GLY A 534 22.16 1.16 -22.61
N GLY A 535 21.77 2.36 -22.16
CA GLY A 535 22.73 3.40 -21.75
C GLY A 535 22.08 4.77 -21.58
N TRP A 536 22.90 5.77 -21.33
CA TRP A 536 22.48 7.15 -21.26
C TRP A 536 22.30 7.75 -22.67
N LEU A 537 21.18 8.44 -22.87
CA LEU A 537 20.97 9.19 -24.10
C LEU A 537 21.97 10.35 -24.22
N PRO A 538 22.49 10.64 -25.42
CA PRO A 538 23.20 11.89 -25.69
C PRO A 538 22.33 13.10 -25.38
N PRO A 539 22.91 14.26 -24.97
CA PRO A 539 22.14 15.45 -24.59
C PRO A 539 21.10 15.89 -25.63
N ALA A 540 21.45 15.92 -26.92
CA ALA A 540 20.52 16.28 -27.98
C ALA A 540 19.32 15.32 -28.09
N GLN A 541 19.53 14.02 -27.85
CA GLN A 541 18.46 13.03 -27.82
C GLN A 541 17.58 13.17 -26.58
N CYS A 542 18.13 13.58 -25.42
CA CYS A 542 17.34 13.93 -24.26
C CYS A 542 16.35 15.06 -24.57
N VAL A 543 16.83 16.13 -25.23
CA VAL A 543 15.97 17.25 -25.65
C VAL A 543 14.88 16.78 -26.61
N THR A 544 15.23 15.96 -27.61
CA THR A 544 14.26 15.39 -28.57
C THR A 544 13.18 14.56 -27.84
N MET A 545 13.58 13.72 -26.90
CA MET A 545 12.65 12.92 -26.09
C MET A 545 11.70 13.81 -25.26
N LEU A 546 12.23 14.84 -24.59
CA LEU A 546 11.41 15.76 -23.79
C LEU A 546 10.44 16.54 -24.67
N GLN A 547 10.88 17.02 -25.84
CA GLN A 547 10.03 17.72 -26.80
C GLN A 547 8.92 16.83 -27.37
N ALA A 548 9.22 15.56 -27.64
CA ALA A 548 8.21 14.59 -28.08
C ALA A 548 7.07 14.43 -27.06
N PHE A 549 7.35 14.61 -25.77
CA PHE A 549 6.35 14.62 -24.71
C PHE A 549 5.86 16.02 -24.31
N GLY A 550 6.23 17.06 -25.07
CA GLY A 550 5.81 18.45 -24.82
C GLY A 550 6.36 19.03 -23.51
N ILE A 551 7.48 18.52 -23.01
CA ILE A 551 8.17 19.07 -21.82
C ILE A 551 9.05 20.23 -22.29
N PRO A 552 8.87 21.46 -21.78
CA PRO A 552 9.62 22.62 -22.23
C PRO A 552 11.11 22.49 -21.87
N THR A 553 11.97 22.75 -22.85
CA THR A 553 13.42 22.75 -22.69
C THR A 553 14.00 24.15 -22.99
N VAL A 554 15.11 24.48 -22.34
CA VAL A 554 15.82 25.71 -22.65
C VAL A 554 16.37 25.68 -24.08
N ARG A 555 16.39 26.85 -24.74
CA ARG A 555 17.05 26.98 -26.04
C ARG A 555 18.54 26.77 -25.90
N GLU A 556 19.09 25.80 -26.62
CA GLU A 556 20.51 25.45 -26.58
C GLU A 556 21.09 25.26 -27.97
N VAL A 557 22.40 25.47 -28.08
CA VAL A 557 23.17 25.27 -29.30
C VAL A 557 24.47 24.54 -28.96
N SER A 558 24.69 23.39 -29.59
CA SER A 558 25.95 22.65 -29.47
C SER A 558 27.02 23.30 -30.33
N VAL A 559 28.25 23.44 -29.79
CA VAL A 559 29.36 24.12 -30.42
C VAL A 559 30.65 23.32 -30.18
N ALA A 560 31.54 23.33 -31.18
CA ALA A 560 32.83 22.64 -31.09
C ALA A 560 34.00 23.61 -30.89
N THR A 561 33.84 24.88 -31.27
CA THR A 561 34.91 25.89 -31.27
C THR A 561 34.50 27.16 -30.50
N THR A 562 35.49 27.92 -30.07
CA THR A 562 35.31 29.22 -29.41
C THR A 562 34.52 30.20 -30.29
N THR A 563 34.79 30.22 -31.61
CA THR A 563 34.07 31.09 -32.56
C THR A 563 32.60 30.73 -32.69
N GLU A 564 32.30 29.43 -32.77
CA GLU A 564 30.93 28.94 -32.76
C GLU A 564 30.22 29.28 -31.45
N ALA A 565 30.91 29.16 -30.30
CA ALA A 565 30.36 29.51 -29.00
C ALA A 565 29.91 30.97 -28.90
N VAL A 566 30.74 31.90 -29.39
CA VAL A 566 30.43 33.34 -29.46
C VAL A 566 29.25 33.60 -30.41
N THR A 567 29.24 32.96 -31.60
CA THR A 567 28.16 33.10 -32.57
C THR A 567 26.84 32.58 -32.01
N ALA A 568 26.87 31.39 -31.38
CA ALA A 568 25.70 30.80 -30.73
C ALA A 568 25.18 31.70 -29.60
N ALA A 569 26.05 32.20 -28.72
CA ALA A 569 25.67 33.11 -27.63
C ALA A 569 25.00 34.39 -28.15
N THR A 570 25.50 34.96 -29.26
CA THR A 570 24.89 36.12 -29.91
C THR A 570 23.48 35.79 -30.44
N SER A 571 23.28 34.59 -30.99
CA SER A 571 21.97 34.18 -31.55
C SER A 571 20.97 33.79 -30.46
N VAL A 572 21.46 33.24 -29.34
CA VAL A 572 20.64 32.84 -28.18
C VAL A 572 20.22 34.07 -27.36
N GLY A 573 21.10 35.07 -27.29
CA GLY A 573 20.92 36.30 -26.50
C GLY A 573 21.55 36.20 -25.14
N PHE A 574 22.29 37.27 -24.76
CA PHE A 574 22.96 37.37 -23.47
C PHE A 574 22.01 37.73 -22.32
N PRO A 575 22.25 37.28 -21.06
CA PRO A 575 23.37 36.42 -20.66
C PRO A 575 23.13 34.96 -21.04
N VAL A 576 24.22 34.18 -21.18
CA VAL A 576 24.17 32.75 -21.50
C VAL A 576 24.93 31.93 -20.45
N ALA A 577 24.60 30.64 -20.40
CA ALA A 577 25.35 29.60 -19.72
C ALA A 577 26.18 28.82 -20.77
N LEU A 578 27.40 28.43 -20.41
CA LEU A 578 28.28 27.59 -21.21
C LEU A 578 28.54 26.28 -20.44
N LYS A 579 28.25 25.14 -21.07
CA LYS A 579 28.41 23.82 -20.47
C LYS A 579 29.32 22.95 -21.34
N GLY A 580 30.44 22.49 -20.79
CA GLY A 580 31.33 21.55 -21.47
C GLY A 580 30.67 20.16 -21.65
N VAL A 581 30.93 19.55 -22.83
CA VAL A 581 30.39 18.22 -23.19
C VAL A 581 31.56 17.28 -23.48
N GLY A 582 31.47 16.07 -22.96
CA GLY A 582 32.42 14.99 -23.20
C GLY A 582 32.08 13.72 -22.43
N ASP A 583 32.51 12.57 -22.95
CA ASP A 583 32.11 11.25 -22.44
C ASP A 583 32.56 10.98 -20.99
N ARG A 584 33.56 11.68 -20.51
CA ARG A 584 34.13 11.56 -19.15
C ARG A 584 33.68 12.66 -18.18
N ILE A 585 32.78 13.55 -18.61
CA ILE A 585 32.27 14.66 -17.78
C ILE A 585 30.90 14.27 -17.20
N LEU A 586 30.90 13.51 -16.09
CA LEU A 586 29.69 13.03 -15.46
C LEU A 586 29.03 14.06 -14.52
N HIS A 587 29.84 14.77 -13.72
CA HIS A 587 29.40 15.86 -12.84
C HIS A 587 29.97 17.18 -13.33
N LYS A 588 29.20 17.88 -14.17
CA LYS A 588 29.66 19.08 -14.89
C LYS A 588 30.11 20.20 -13.95
N SER A 589 29.39 20.41 -12.83
CA SER A 589 29.69 21.45 -11.84
C SER A 589 30.99 21.16 -11.11
N ASP A 590 31.22 19.95 -10.62
CA ASP A 590 32.40 19.53 -9.87
C ASP A 590 33.66 19.55 -10.77
N ALA A 591 33.47 19.19 -12.03
CA ALA A 591 34.54 19.24 -13.03
C ALA A 591 34.87 20.69 -13.50
N GLY A 592 34.13 21.69 -13.04
CA GLY A 592 34.25 23.08 -13.54
C GLY A 592 33.86 23.21 -15.02
N ALA A 593 33.01 22.30 -15.51
CA ALA A 593 32.51 22.28 -16.88
C ALA A 593 31.24 23.12 -17.08
N VAL A 594 30.89 23.99 -16.13
CA VAL A 594 29.75 24.92 -16.23
C VAL A 594 30.22 26.33 -15.89
N GLN A 595 29.87 27.31 -16.73
CA GLN A 595 30.04 28.73 -16.49
C GLN A 595 28.70 29.43 -16.73
N LEU A 596 28.26 30.18 -15.74
CA LEU A 596 26.97 30.86 -15.73
C LEU A 596 27.15 32.37 -15.88
N ASP A 597 26.04 33.07 -16.19
CA ASP A 597 25.96 34.54 -16.25
C ASP A 597 26.97 35.20 -17.21
N LEU A 598 27.28 34.54 -18.32
CA LEU A 598 28.16 35.10 -19.33
C LEU A 598 27.41 36.20 -20.12
N ALA A 599 27.71 37.46 -19.79
CA ALA A 599 26.95 38.61 -20.26
C ALA A 599 27.47 39.20 -21.57
N THR A 600 28.67 38.80 -22.06
CA THR A 600 29.30 39.36 -23.28
C THR A 600 29.98 38.28 -24.11
N ALA A 601 30.20 38.59 -25.39
CA ALA A 601 30.91 37.71 -26.31
C ALA A 601 32.36 37.40 -25.83
N ASP A 602 33.02 38.37 -25.22
CA ASP A 602 34.38 38.17 -24.67
C ASP A 602 34.35 37.23 -23.46
N ALA A 603 33.38 37.40 -22.57
CA ALA A 603 33.19 36.47 -21.43
C ALA A 603 32.95 35.02 -21.91
N VAL A 604 32.21 34.82 -22.98
CA VAL A 604 31.99 33.49 -23.58
C VAL A 604 33.28 32.92 -24.16
N ARG A 605 34.07 33.74 -24.86
CA ARG A 605 35.36 33.35 -25.43
C ARG A 605 36.35 32.91 -24.34
N ASP A 606 36.47 33.72 -23.29
CA ASP A 606 37.37 33.45 -22.18
C ASP A 606 36.93 32.19 -21.39
N ALA A 607 35.63 32.05 -21.13
CA ALA A 607 35.05 30.89 -20.47
C ALA A 607 35.27 29.58 -21.26
N PHE A 608 35.07 29.61 -22.59
CA PHE A 608 35.29 28.44 -23.45
C PHE A 608 36.78 28.05 -23.44
N THR A 609 37.68 29.02 -23.60
CA THR A 609 39.12 28.78 -23.62
C THR A 609 39.64 28.25 -22.28
N ALA A 610 39.19 28.82 -21.17
CA ALA A 610 39.54 28.36 -19.83
C ALA A 610 39.01 26.92 -19.57
N MET A 611 37.79 26.64 -19.99
CA MET A 611 37.18 25.33 -19.86
C MET A 611 37.90 24.29 -20.72
N ALA A 612 38.21 24.59 -21.97
CA ALA A 612 38.97 23.70 -22.86
C ALA A 612 40.37 23.42 -22.32
N THR A 613 41.06 24.43 -21.78
CA THR A 613 42.38 24.27 -21.15
C THR A 613 42.29 23.35 -19.90
N ARG A 614 41.27 23.52 -19.07
CA ARG A 614 41.11 22.75 -17.83
C ARG A 614 40.76 21.30 -18.11
N LEU A 615 39.81 21.04 -19.02
CA LEU A 615 39.28 19.72 -19.31
C LEU A 615 40.11 18.93 -20.32
N GLY A 616 40.92 19.63 -21.13
CA GLY A 616 41.77 19.01 -22.15
C GLY A 616 41.00 18.10 -23.08
N ASP A 617 41.53 16.90 -23.37
CA ASP A 617 40.93 15.89 -24.25
C ASP A 617 39.62 15.33 -23.76
N ALA A 618 39.19 15.59 -22.52
CA ALA A 618 37.89 15.21 -22.01
C ALA A 618 36.76 16.08 -22.56
N MET A 619 37.06 17.30 -23.02
CA MET A 619 36.07 18.20 -23.62
C MET A 619 36.02 18.00 -25.14
N LYS A 620 34.87 17.56 -25.66
CA LYS A 620 34.65 17.40 -27.09
C LYS A 620 33.86 18.54 -27.74
N GLY A 621 33.42 19.50 -26.93
CA GLY A 621 32.66 20.67 -27.34
C GLY A 621 31.94 21.27 -26.12
N ALA A 622 31.04 22.20 -26.36
CA ALA A 622 30.22 22.82 -25.35
C ALA A 622 28.77 23.03 -25.86
N ILE A 623 27.89 23.30 -24.91
CA ILE A 623 26.52 23.74 -25.16
C ILE A 623 26.41 25.18 -24.65
N VAL A 624 25.89 26.06 -25.49
CA VAL A 624 25.51 27.45 -25.16
C VAL A 624 24.01 27.46 -24.92
N GLN A 625 23.57 27.89 -23.74
CA GLN A 625 22.14 27.94 -23.34
C GLN A 625 21.76 29.35 -22.91
N SER A 626 20.47 29.71 -23.11
CA SER A 626 19.89 30.91 -22.50
C SER A 626 19.95 30.82 -20.98
N MET A 627 20.37 31.90 -20.33
CA MET A 627 20.38 31.98 -18.88
C MET A 627 18.94 32.23 -18.37
N LEU A 628 18.43 31.34 -17.55
CA LEU A 628 17.15 31.49 -16.90
C LEU A 628 17.33 31.71 -15.41
N ARG A 629 16.52 32.61 -14.84
CA ARG A 629 16.47 32.86 -13.39
C ARG A 629 15.08 32.58 -12.86
N GLY A 630 15.02 31.81 -11.80
CA GLY A 630 13.76 31.41 -11.17
C GLY A 630 14.01 30.51 -9.96
N VAL A 631 12.97 29.89 -9.47
CA VAL A 631 13.07 28.88 -8.41
C VAL A 631 13.49 27.55 -9.03
N GLU A 632 14.60 27.00 -8.53
CA GLU A 632 15.08 25.70 -8.95
C GLU A 632 14.28 24.59 -8.30
N VAL A 633 13.75 23.69 -9.10
CA VAL A 633 13.10 22.43 -8.67
C VAL A 633 13.65 21.25 -9.47
N ILE A 634 13.42 20.07 -9.00
CA ILE A 634 13.81 18.82 -9.68
C ILE A 634 12.60 17.95 -9.94
N ALA A 635 12.60 17.27 -11.09
CA ALA A 635 11.67 16.20 -11.37
C ALA A 635 12.41 15.01 -11.99
N GLY A 636 12.02 13.81 -11.64
CA GLY A 636 12.68 12.62 -12.16
C GLY A 636 11.80 11.37 -12.12
N VAL A 637 12.33 10.33 -12.74
CA VAL A 637 11.75 8.97 -12.72
C VAL A 637 12.85 7.98 -12.45
N VAL A 638 12.54 7.01 -11.58
CA VAL A 638 13.37 5.82 -11.39
C VAL A 638 12.48 4.60 -11.58
N SER A 639 12.87 3.68 -12.45
CA SER A 639 12.16 2.40 -12.60
C SER A 639 12.61 1.42 -11.53
N GLU A 640 11.79 1.29 -10.49
CA GLU A 640 12.02 0.36 -9.40
C GLU A 640 11.64 -1.07 -9.83
N PRO A 641 12.48 -2.07 -9.53
CA PRO A 641 12.22 -3.45 -9.98
C PRO A 641 10.88 -4.03 -9.50
N VAL A 642 10.43 -3.66 -8.30
CA VAL A 642 9.22 -4.18 -7.66
C VAL A 642 8.00 -3.33 -7.99
N PHE A 643 8.14 -1.99 -7.98
CA PHE A 643 7.02 -1.05 -8.12
C PHE A 643 6.82 -0.54 -9.55
N GLY A 644 7.84 -0.64 -10.39
CA GLY A 644 7.86 0.01 -11.69
C GLY A 644 8.27 1.48 -11.60
N PRO A 645 7.86 2.33 -12.55
CA PRO A 645 8.26 3.73 -12.55
C PRO A 645 7.74 4.49 -11.33
N VAL A 646 8.64 5.22 -10.68
CA VAL A 646 8.37 6.11 -9.55
C VAL A 646 8.74 7.52 -9.96
N VAL A 647 7.78 8.44 -9.92
CA VAL A 647 7.98 9.86 -10.20
C VAL A 647 8.45 10.57 -8.93
N MET A 648 9.44 11.41 -9.06
CA MET A 648 10.01 12.24 -8.00
C MET A 648 9.81 13.72 -8.32
N PHE A 649 9.50 14.51 -7.32
CA PHE A 649 9.55 15.97 -7.34
C PHE A 649 10.24 16.47 -6.07
N GLY A 650 11.05 17.53 -6.19
CA GLY A 650 11.74 18.11 -5.03
C GLY A 650 12.21 19.55 -5.27
N SER A 651 12.67 20.17 -4.20
CA SER A 651 13.35 21.45 -4.28
C SER A 651 14.67 21.28 -5.06
N GLY A 652 15.10 22.26 -5.85
CA GLY A 652 16.35 22.26 -6.62
C GLY A 652 17.53 22.90 -5.87
N GLY A 653 18.69 22.92 -6.53
CA GLY A 653 19.91 23.54 -6.02
C GLY A 653 20.68 22.66 -5.00
N THR A 654 21.79 23.20 -4.47
CA THR A 654 22.70 22.50 -3.55
C THR A 654 22.04 22.07 -2.22
N ALA A 655 20.89 22.65 -1.88
CA ALA A 655 20.15 22.33 -0.65
C ALA A 655 19.43 20.97 -0.72
N VAL A 656 19.15 20.45 -1.92
CA VAL A 656 18.39 19.18 -2.11
C VAL A 656 19.13 17.98 -1.55
N GLU A 657 20.42 17.91 -1.82
CA GLU A 657 21.27 16.80 -1.34
C GLU A 657 21.37 16.82 0.19
N LEU A 658 21.35 18.00 0.79
CA LEU A 658 21.50 18.19 2.23
C LEU A 658 20.19 17.92 2.99
N PHE A 659 19.04 18.35 2.47
CA PHE A 659 17.76 18.30 3.20
C PHE A 659 16.83 17.18 2.75
N GLY A 660 17.13 16.52 1.63
CA GLY A 660 16.30 15.41 1.10
C GLY A 660 14.84 15.79 0.83
N ASP A 661 14.58 17.08 0.49
CA ASP A 661 13.24 17.63 0.29
C ASP A 661 12.65 17.17 -1.04
N ARG A 662 12.12 15.95 -1.02
CA ARG A 662 11.55 15.28 -2.20
C ARG A 662 10.29 14.49 -1.85
N VAL A 663 9.39 14.43 -2.81
CA VAL A 663 8.13 13.68 -2.76
C VAL A 663 8.10 12.66 -3.88
N LEU A 664 7.65 11.46 -3.59
CA LEU A 664 7.57 10.34 -4.54
C LEU A 664 6.12 9.96 -4.80
N ARG A 665 5.81 9.55 -6.04
CA ARG A 665 4.52 8.93 -6.42
C ARG A 665 4.76 7.78 -7.39
N ILE A 666 3.92 6.76 -7.25
CA ILE A 666 3.88 5.61 -8.15
C ILE A 666 2.84 5.89 -9.24
N LEU A 667 3.07 5.38 -10.44
CA LEU A 667 2.12 5.51 -11.55
C LEU A 667 0.86 4.63 -11.32
N PRO A 668 -0.28 5.06 -11.88
CA PRO A 668 -0.52 6.28 -12.66
C PRO A 668 -0.55 7.54 -11.80
N LEU A 669 -0.07 8.67 -12.33
CA LEU A 669 -0.10 9.97 -11.65
C LEU A 669 -1.33 10.77 -12.08
N THR A 670 -2.15 11.20 -11.12
CA THR A 670 -3.31 12.05 -11.39
C THR A 670 -2.97 13.54 -11.28
N ASP A 671 -3.85 14.40 -11.78
CA ASP A 671 -3.76 15.85 -11.66
C ASP A 671 -3.71 16.30 -10.18
N LEU A 672 -4.46 15.61 -9.31
CA LEU A 672 -4.44 15.89 -7.88
C LEU A 672 -3.12 15.45 -7.23
N ASP A 673 -2.55 14.32 -7.68
CA ASP A 673 -1.24 13.87 -7.18
C ASP A 673 -0.13 14.85 -7.55
N ALA A 674 -0.09 15.33 -8.80
CA ALA A 674 0.88 16.33 -9.25
C ALA A 674 0.76 17.62 -8.43
N ARG A 675 -0.46 18.10 -8.20
CA ARG A 675 -0.76 19.26 -7.35
C ARG A 675 -0.26 19.08 -5.93
N GLU A 676 -0.49 17.91 -5.34
CA GLU A 676 -0.04 17.60 -3.98
C GLU A 676 1.48 17.49 -3.91
N MET A 677 2.14 16.85 -4.89
CA MET A 677 3.60 16.74 -4.92
C MET A 677 4.25 18.11 -4.82
N VAL A 678 3.78 19.07 -5.62
CA VAL A 678 4.33 20.44 -5.65
C VAL A 678 4.15 21.15 -4.30
N ARG A 679 3.04 20.92 -3.59
CA ARG A 679 2.72 21.58 -2.31
C ARG A 679 3.33 20.90 -1.09
N SER A 680 3.74 19.63 -1.21
CA SER A 680 4.22 18.83 -0.08
C SER A 680 5.71 18.95 0.20
N THR A 681 6.48 19.62 -0.66
CA THR A 681 7.91 19.89 -0.40
C THR A 681 8.05 21.02 0.63
N ARG A 682 9.09 20.96 1.45
CA ARG A 682 9.39 22.03 2.43
C ARG A 682 9.71 23.35 1.75
N GLY A 683 10.32 23.29 0.55
CA GLY A 683 10.62 24.43 -0.30
C GLY A 683 9.42 25.01 -1.04
N SER A 684 8.25 24.37 -0.99
CA SER A 684 7.07 24.83 -1.72
C SER A 684 6.69 26.29 -1.51
N PRO A 685 6.85 26.91 -0.32
CA PRO A 685 6.52 28.34 -0.13
C PRO A 685 7.26 29.25 -1.11
N LEU A 686 8.45 28.87 -1.60
CA LEU A 686 9.21 29.64 -2.60
C LEU A 686 8.45 29.74 -3.94
N LEU A 687 7.66 28.72 -4.27
CA LEU A 687 6.85 28.66 -5.50
C LEU A 687 5.61 29.57 -5.42
N PHE A 688 5.15 29.90 -4.20
CA PHE A 688 3.95 30.67 -3.94
C PHE A 688 4.19 32.13 -3.56
N GLY A 689 5.42 32.64 -3.73
CA GLY A 689 5.73 34.05 -3.53
C GLY A 689 6.26 34.40 -2.13
N TYR A 690 7.21 33.63 -1.65
CA TYR A 690 7.83 33.86 -0.35
C TYR A 690 8.60 35.19 -0.27
N ARG A 691 8.40 35.97 0.81
CA ARG A 691 9.07 37.26 1.09
C ARG A 691 8.95 38.30 -0.02
N GLY A 692 7.80 38.33 -0.71
CA GLY A 692 7.53 39.34 -1.74
C GLY A 692 8.08 39.00 -3.13
N ALA A 693 8.65 37.82 -3.32
CA ALA A 693 8.96 37.31 -4.65
C ALA A 693 7.66 37.02 -5.43
N PRO A 694 7.61 37.23 -6.75
CA PRO A 694 6.43 36.86 -7.53
C PRO A 694 6.22 35.36 -7.50
N PRO A 695 4.95 34.88 -7.43
CA PRO A 695 4.66 33.45 -7.48
C PRO A 695 5.04 32.86 -8.84
N CYS A 696 5.53 31.64 -8.84
CA CYS A 696 5.80 30.87 -10.05
C CYS A 696 4.50 30.34 -10.68
N ASP A 697 4.55 29.98 -11.96
CA ASP A 697 3.48 29.23 -12.62
C ASP A 697 3.48 27.77 -12.13
N VAL A 698 2.77 27.54 -11.04
CA VAL A 698 2.65 26.21 -10.41
C VAL A 698 1.94 25.23 -11.33
N VAL A 699 1.00 25.70 -12.16
CA VAL A 699 0.27 24.85 -13.12
C VAL A 699 1.24 24.31 -14.19
N ALA A 700 2.19 25.11 -14.63
CA ALA A 700 3.23 24.63 -15.54
C ALA A 700 4.12 23.55 -14.91
N ILE A 701 4.42 23.65 -13.60
CA ILE A 701 5.18 22.61 -12.87
C ILE A 701 4.34 21.31 -12.80
N GLU A 702 3.06 21.41 -12.40
CA GLU A 702 2.13 20.30 -12.34
C GLU A 702 2.01 19.60 -13.72
N ASN A 703 1.94 20.38 -14.81
CA ASN A 703 1.89 19.86 -16.18
C ASN A 703 3.18 19.12 -16.58
N VAL A 704 4.36 19.64 -16.22
CA VAL A 704 5.64 18.95 -16.44
C VAL A 704 5.65 17.60 -15.74
N LEU A 705 5.22 17.51 -14.48
CA LEU A 705 5.16 16.26 -13.72
C LEU A 705 4.23 15.23 -14.37
N LEU A 706 3.07 15.66 -14.87
CA LEU A 706 2.12 14.79 -15.55
C LEU A 706 2.69 14.26 -16.88
N ARG A 707 3.43 15.08 -17.63
CA ARG A 707 4.11 14.66 -18.86
C ARG A 707 5.30 13.74 -18.59
N VAL A 708 6.04 13.98 -17.51
CA VAL A 708 7.09 13.08 -17.00
C VAL A 708 6.49 11.71 -16.64
N ALA A 709 5.36 11.69 -15.96
CA ALA A 709 4.65 10.47 -15.64
C ALA A 709 4.16 9.74 -16.90
N ARG A 710 3.63 10.48 -17.86
CA ARG A 710 3.17 9.93 -19.15
C ARG A 710 4.33 9.32 -19.95
N LEU A 711 5.49 9.99 -19.99
CA LEU A 711 6.69 9.46 -20.63
C LEU A 711 7.11 8.12 -19.98
N ALA A 712 7.09 8.05 -18.66
CA ALA A 712 7.45 6.84 -17.92
C ALA A 712 6.46 5.68 -18.14
N ASP A 713 5.19 5.97 -18.41
CA ASP A 713 4.16 4.97 -18.71
C ASP A 713 4.26 4.46 -20.15
N ASP A 714 4.48 5.36 -21.12
CA ASP A 714 4.52 5.04 -22.55
C ASP A 714 5.85 4.46 -23.05
N VAL A 715 6.94 4.67 -22.29
CA VAL A 715 8.30 4.22 -22.62
C VAL A 715 8.80 3.24 -21.56
N PRO A 716 8.40 1.96 -21.61
CA PRO A 716 8.76 0.95 -20.60
C PRO A 716 10.28 0.66 -20.53
N GLN A 717 11.05 1.09 -21.53
CA GLN A 717 12.51 1.04 -21.57
C GLN A 717 13.17 2.12 -20.70
N LEU A 718 12.42 3.12 -20.21
CA LEU A 718 12.93 4.16 -19.34
C LEU A 718 13.36 3.57 -17.99
N ALA A 719 14.65 3.54 -17.72
CA ALA A 719 15.19 3.10 -16.45
C ALA A 719 15.33 4.23 -15.44
N GLU A 720 15.75 5.40 -15.95
CA GLU A 720 16.02 6.57 -15.12
C GLU A 720 15.88 7.85 -15.93
N MET A 721 15.29 8.86 -15.34
CA MET A 721 15.27 10.23 -15.88
C MET A 721 15.48 11.21 -14.74
N ASP A 722 16.34 12.22 -14.96
CA ASP A 722 16.60 13.32 -14.04
C ASP A 722 16.53 14.64 -14.80
N LEU A 723 15.60 15.49 -14.41
CA LEU A 723 15.45 16.88 -14.86
C LEU A 723 15.95 17.79 -13.73
N ASN A 724 17.21 18.18 -13.77
CA ASN A 724 17.89 18.89 -12.69
C ASN A 724 18.92 19.91 -13.21
N PRO A 725 18.60 21.24 -13.15
CA PRO A 725 17.36 21.80 -12.61
C PRO A 725 16.23 21.97 -13.64
N LEU A 726 15.01 22.01 -13.12
CA LEU A 726 13.89 22.68 -13.73
C LEU A 726 13.81 24.10 -13.17
N ILE A 727 13.69 25.12 -14.02
CA ILE A 727 13.55 26.51 -13.57
C ILE A 727 12.08 26.92 -13.64
N ALA A 728 11.50 27.18 -12.47
CA ALA A 728 10.14 27.68 -12.33
C ALA A 728 10.13 29.22 -12.25
N THR A 729 9.33 29.85 -13.10
CA THR A 729 9.15 31.29 -13.21
C THR A 729 7.67 31.64 -13.22
N PRO A 730 7.28 32.91 -13.12
CA PRO A 730 5.88 33.34 -13.33
C PRO A 730 5.35 33.05 -14.75
N GLN A 731 6.21 32.79 -15.73
CA GLN A 731 5.86 32.54 -17.13
C GLN A 731 5.83 31.06 -17.51
N GLY A 732 6.24 30.15 -16.59
CA GLY A 732 6.27 28.72 -16.87
C GLY A 732 7.38 27.96 -16.15
N CYS A 733 7.57 26.71 -16.54
CA CYS A 733 8.57 25.81 -15.99
C CYS A 733 9.38 25.18 -17.15
N VAL A 734 10.71 25.24 -17.10
CA VAL A 734 11.59 24.85 -18.20
C VAL A 734 12.73 23.95 -17.72
N ALA A 735 12.97 22.83 -18.40
CA ALA A 735 14.10 21.95 -18.13
C ALA A 735 15.40 22.55 -18.69
N VAL A 736 16.42 22.69 -17.83
CA VAL A 736 17.72 23.27 -18.16
C VAL A 736 18.80 22.19 -18.32
N ASP A 737 18.69 21.11 -17.59
CA ASP A 737 19.51 19.91 -17.81
C ASP A 737 18.64 18.66 -17.69
N ALA A 738 18.96 17.65 -18.50
CA ALA A 738 18.23 16.40 -18.55
C ALA A 738 19.17 15.22 -18.74
N ARG A 739 18.92 14.16 -18.01
CA ARG A 739 19.57 12.86 -18.21
C ARG A 739 18.51 11.80 -18.34
N ILE A 740 18.62 10.94 -19.36
CA ILE A 740 17.69 9.85 -19.60
C ILE A 740 18.50 8.60 -19.87
N ARG A 741 18.22 7.54 -19.12
CA ARG A 741 18.82 6.22 -19.29
C ARG A 741 17.77 5.24 -19.78
N LEU A 742 18.06 4.57 -20.87
CA LEU A 742 17.23 3.51 -21.44
C LEU A 742 17.87 2.15 -21.20
N VAL A 743 17.04 1.14 -21.00
CA VAL A 743 17.45 -0.28 -20.92
C VAL A 743 16.50 -1.13 -21.73
N PRO A 744 16.95 -2.29 -22.26
CA PRO A 744 16.04 -3.21 -22.93
C PRO A 744 14.88 -3.59 -22.01
N TRP A 745 13.66 -3.44 -22.49
CA TRP A 745 12.49 -3.87 -21.74
C TRP A 745 12.44 -5.38 -21.67
N ARG A 746 12.56 -5.93 -20.49
CA ARG A 746 12.34 -7.35 -20.23
C ARG A 746 10.91 -7.50 -19.71
N ARG A 747 10.10 -8.25 -20.46
CA ARG A 747 8.79 -8.65 -19.93
C ARG A 747 9.04 -9.35 -18.60
N HIS A 748 8.59 -8.80 -17.50
CA HIS A 748 8.52 -9.56 -16.27
C HIS A 748 7.68 -10.79 -16.60
N ALA A 749 8.18 -11.99 -16.28
CA ALA A 749 7.41 -13.20 -16.41
C ALA A 749 6.15 -13.03 -15.57
N GLU A 750 5.09 -12.50 -16.20
CA GLU A 750 3.76 -12.59 -15.65
C GLU A 750 3.53 -14.09 -15.48
N THR A 751 3.21 -14.48 -14.26
CA THR A 751 2.77 -15.83 -13.94
C THR A 751 1.86 -16.31 -15.05
N GLU A 752 2.18 -17.48 -15.63
CA GLU A 752 1.41 -18.15 -16.68
C GLU A 752 -0.09 -18.00 -16.43
N VAL A 753 -0.88 -17.74 -17.47
CA VAL A 753 -2.33 -17.56 -17.40
C VAL A 753 -2.93 -18.67 -16.55
N ARG A 754 -3.43 -18.34 -15.39
CA ARG A 754 -4.01 -19.28 -14.41
C ARG A 754 -5.25 -19.90 -15.03
N ARG A 755 -5.26 -21.19 -15.25
CA ARG A 755 -6.46 -21.96 -15.58
C ARG A 755 -7.11 -22.36 -14.26
N LEU A 756 -8.08 -21.58 -13.79
CA LEU A 756 -8.92 -21.96 -12.67
C LEU A 756 -10.00 -22.95 -13.15
N ARG A 757 -10.23 -24.03 -12.40
CA ARG A 757 -11.33 -24.98 -12.64
C ARG A 757 -12.66 -24.43 -12.18
#